data_2143373e9024bc220ae2fb49b757579c
#
_entry.id   2143373e9024bc220ae2fb49b757579c
#
_cell.length_a   1.000
_cell.length_b   1.000
_cell.length_c   1.000
_cell.angle_alpha   90.00
_cell.angle_beta   90.00
_cell.angle_gamma   90.00
#
_symmetry.space_group_name_H-M   'P 1'
#
loop_
_entity.id
_entity.type
_entity.pdbx_description
1 polymer ?
#
loop_
_entity_poly.entity_id
_entity_poly.type
_entity_poly.pdbx_seq_one_letter_code
_entity_poly.pdbx_strand_id
1 'polypeptide(L)'
;MLFGTSKNFAQSAANGQFKAQIDKAQALRSAGSSEEARKIYESLLLALRSQPPNAELVETLNNLSDIATMDGQYDRAVTLSRESANACQQMRDKHCEARARDDAGMALSNAGSYAEAGTELELALKLNSEAGTAETAVLILNNLGIVEYYQAKYSEALRTYESAMQYVEKSPAQTWAETWRQLTLLNLATLYQRLGNDKHAIEIYSSVLADPKGLSSRDMGHIYANLGVLYRHLGDAKNAVDSYRQADLFYEREKDIDGELGVLKNTGIVQALDLGQLQDALKTFNQVHALAEKTKNRREAMQVLLYRGETLYRLNKLMDAEKEFNSALAAAEQLGTVEEQWKAVYGLGKIALKNGQRDKAEGKFREAIKRIESLRSQLQLSRLKSDFFADKRDVYDALIKLLLERNDVAAAFEYMERSRARVFQDRFFGSKLSPEALTLPSIQSRLDPQTTLVEFWAGAEALAAVWVTRDSAGIAQSHFSAIEMKDFQHLVSSLPENLGSDWQKDFHKLSGFLPIDIAPLSQDRYSHMLIVPDGILSLVPFELVSTSGGKPLLESHDVTYLPSAVLLLRGALQQASAIGYPWQPQLVGFGDPAVVGSGESSLTASRQNGSSALPASGEEIRTIASMSAGRTRLFLGLEDRKRSFFDSARYGATLLHLSTHAVADMDDPERSRLLFSPDEPGQPNNYLFLKELYDLDLRGMSLATLSACDTERGRLAPGEGIQAFSRALLAAGSRSALTTLWRVPDQPTSQFMQQFYYFLLKKHKSKAEALRLAKLQFLHSGTELSQPRYWAAFVLNGEGSQPVPRFIPWQLLIMPVPFLAFVLFLFFRLRRKKRAARGTASD
;
A
#
# COMPACT_ATOMS: atom_id res chain seq x y z
N MET A 1 -42.36 -13.76 -60.64
CA MET A 1 -41.85 -12.56 -59.94
C MET A 1 -42.84 -11.83 -59.03
N LEU A 2 -43.87 -12.49 -58.53
CA LEU A 2 -44.95 -11.85 -57.71
C LEU A 2 -44.94 -12.30 -56.23
N PHE A 3 -44.10 -13.23 -55.87
CA PHE A 3 -44.01 -13.69 -54.48
C PHE A 3 -42.83 -13.00 -53.61
N GLY A 4 -41.95 -12.18 -54.25
CA GLY A 4 -40.88 -11.46 -53.55
C GLY A 4 -41.27 -10.10 -52.99
N THR A 5 -42.26 -9.44 -53.60
CA THR A 5 -42.69 -8.07 -53.23
C THR A 5 -43.64 -8.03 -52.02
N SER A 6 -44.41 -9.06 -51.78
CA SER A 6 -45.32 -9.12 -50.62
C SER A 6 -44.61 -9.42 -49.30
N LYS A 7 -43.53 -10.22 -49.31
CA LYS A 7 -42.71 -10.45 -48.13
C LYS A 7 -41.92 -9.19 -47.69
N ASN A 8 -41.40 -8.45 -48.67
CA ASN A 8 -40.66 -7.21 -48.36
C ASN A 8 -41.60 -6.10 -47.86
N PHE A 9 -42.84 -5.99 -48.35
CA PHE A 9 -43.81 -5.03 -47.84
C PHE A 9 -44.31 -5.37 -46.44
N ALA A 10 -44.57 -6.65 -46.15
CA ALA A 10 -44.99 -7.11 -44.84
C ALA A 10 -43.84 -6.95 -43.79
N GLN A 11 -42.62 -7.18 -44.20
CA GLN A 11 -41.41 -7.02 -43.35
C GLN A 11 -41.12 -5.54 -43.08
N SER A 12 -41.31 -4.65 -44.06
CA SER A 12 -41.16 -3.19 -43.89
C SER A 12 -42.24 -2.60 -42.98
N ALA A 13 -43.49 -3.09 -43.10
CA ALA A 13 -44.58 -2.67 -42.21
C ALA A 13 -44.40 -3.17 -40.78
N ALA A 14 -43.92 -4.39 -40.60
CA ALA A 14 -43.59 -4.94 -39.27
C ALA A 14 -42.43 -4.19 -38.59
N ASN A 15 -41.37 -3.85 -39.33
CA ASN A 15 -40.25 -3.07 -38.80
C ASN A 15 -40.69 -1.65 -38.38
N GLY A 16 -41.57 -0.99 -39.17
CA GLY A 16 -42.13 0.31 -38.78
C GLY A 16 -42.95 0.25 -37.47
N GLN A 17 -43.64 -0.87 -37.23
CA GLN A 17 -44.41 -1.07 -36.01
C GLN A 17 -43.51 -1.30 -34.77
N PHE A 18 -42.42 -2.06 -34.92
CA PHE A 18 -41.44 -2.25 -33.82
C PHE A 18 -40.76 -0.94 -33.45
N LYS A 19 -40.29 -0.15 -34.42
CA LYS A 19 -39.71 1.16 -34.18
C LYS A 19 -40.64 2.10 -33.42
N ALA A 20 -41.95 2.18 -33.83
CA ALA A 20 -42.92 3.00 -33.12
C ALA A 20 -43.12 2.56 -31.63
N GLN A 21 -43.03 1.27 -31.35
CA GLN A 21 -43.11 0.77 -29.96
C GLN A 21 -41.83 1.04 -29.17
N ILE A 22 -40.66 0.97 -29.80
CA ILE A 22 -39.38 1.36 -29.19
C ILE A 22 -39.40 2.85 -28.82
N ASP A 23 -39.83 3.71 -29.77
CA ASP A 23 -39.90 5.15 -29.54
C ASP A 23 -40.90 5.50 -28.41
N LYS A 24 -42.02 4.78 -28.33
CA LYS A 24 -42.97 4.89 -27.22
C LYS A 24 -42.35 4.49 -25.88
N ALA A 25 -41.62 3.38 -25.85
CA ALA A 25 -40.94 2.91 -24.61
C ALA A 25 -39.84 3.87 -24.17
N GLN A 26 -39.09 4.45 -25.10
CA GLN A 26 -38.08 5.48 -24.81
C GLN A 26 -38.75 6.75 -24.24
N ALA A 27 -39.87 7.20 -24.81
CA ALA A 27 -40.60 8.35 -24.28
C ALA A 27 -41.13 8.10 -22.86
N LEU A 28 -41.64 6.90 -22.57
CA LEU A 28 -42.03 6.50 -21.21
C LEU A 28 -40.83 6.49 -20.23
N ARG A 29 -39.68 5.95 -20.66
CA ARG A 29 -38.43 5.95 -19.86
C ARG A 29 -38.00 7.37 -19.56
N SER A 30 -37.98 8.26 -20.53
CA SER A 30 -37.64 9.67 -20.35
C SER A 30 -38.65 10.41 -19.45
N ALA A 31 -39.90 9.97 -19.37
CA ALA A 31 -40.91 10.49 -18.45
C ALA A 31 -40.85 9.86 -17.04
N GLY A 32 -39.86 8.98 -16.77
CA GLY A 32 -39.68 8.32 -15.46
C GLY A 32 -40.51 7.03 -15.26
N SER A 33 -41.29 6.59 -16.29
CA SER A 33 -42.11 5.36 -16.25
C SER A 33 -41.31 4.12 -16.68
N SER A 34 -40.17 3.83 -16.05
CA SER A 34 -39.26 2.74 -16.44
C SER A 34 -39.93 1.36 -16.42
N GLU A 35 -40.86 1.10 -15.50
CA GLU A 35 -41.57 -0.18 -15.41
C GLU A 35 -42.53 -0.42 -16.62
N GLU A 36 -43.21 0.62 -17.08
CA GLU A 36 -44.04 0.53 -18.28
C GLU A 36 -43.19 0.36 -19.55
N ALA A 37 -42.09 1.10 -19.65
CA ALA A 37 -41.11 0.94 -20.73
C ALA A 37 -40.55 -0.49 -20.77
N ARG A 38 -40.19 -1.06 -19.63
CA ARG A 38 -39.69 -2.44 -19.51
C ARG A 38 -40.67 -3.45 -20.07
N LYS A 39 -41.95 -3.37 -19.74
CA LYS A 39 -42.99 -4.29 -20.26
C LYS A 39 -43.10 -4.24 -21.78
N ILE A 40 -42.99 -3.06 -22.37
CA ILE A 40 -43.00 -2.90 -23.82
C ILE A 40 -41.76 -3.54 -24.43
N TYR A 41 -40.56 -3.26 -23.90
CA TYR A 41 -39.33 -3.85 -24.41
C TYR A 41 -39.27 -5.38 -24.25
N GLU A 42 -39.76 -5.95 -23.15
CA GLU A 42 -39.86 -7.41 -22.97
C GLU A 42 -40.79 -8.07 -23.99
N SER A 43 -41.92 -7.43 -24.27
CA SER A 43 -42.84 -7.91 -25.32
C SER A 43 -42.19 -7.85 -26.71
N LEU A 44 -41.47 -6.76 -27.00
CA LEU A 44 -40.73 -6.59 -28.26
C LEU A 44 -39.64 -7.63 -28.43
N LEU A 45 -38.88 -7.90 -27.36
CA LEU A 45 -37.78 -8.83 -27.35
C LEU A 45 -38.21 -10.26 -27.74
N LEU A 46 -39.37 -10.69 -27.23
CA LEU A 46 -39.93 -12.00 -27.58
C LEU A 46 -40.24 -12.10 -29.10
N ALA A 47 -40.77 -11.04 -29.70
CA ALA A 47 -41.07 -11.01 -31.13
C ALA A 47 -39.80 -10.90 -31.99
N LEU A 48 -38.83 -10.09 -31.57
CA LEU A 48 -37.60 -9.82 -32.32
C LEU A 48 -36.62 -11.02 -32.29
N ARG A 49 -36.56 -11.80 -31.21
CA ARG A 49 -35.76 -13.03 -31.17
C ARG A 49 -36.16 -14.11 -32.17
N SER A 50 -37.37 -14.05 -32.69
CA SER A 50 -37.84 -14.98 -33.73
C SER A 50 -37.40 -14.57 -35.15
N GLN A 51 -36.76 -13.41 -35.30
CA GLN A 51 -36.28 -12.86 -36.55
C GLN A 51 -34.77 -12.88 -36.68
N PRO A 52 -34.20 -12.76 -37.89
CA PRO A 52 -32.75 -12.51 -38.03
C PRO A 52 -32.34 -11.24 -37.28
N PRO A 53 -31.13 -11.19 -36.72
CA PRO A 53 -30.63 -10.02 -35.99
C PRO A 53 -30.77 -8.73 -36.82
N ASN A 54 -31.28 -7.71 -36.20
CA ASN A 54 -31.55 -6.40 -36.79
C ASN A 54 -31.30 -5.27 -35.74
N ALA A 55 -31.38 -4.02 -36.21
CA ALA A 55 -31.12 -2.87 -35.35
C ALA A 55 -32.14 -2.73 -34.20
N GLU A 56 -33.41 -3.07 -34.46
CA GLU A 56 -34.49 -3.03 -33.49
C GLU A 56 -34.25 -4.03 -32.32
N LEU A 57 -33.72 -5.22 -32.62
CA LEU A 57 -33.31 -6.19 -31.59
C LEU A 57 -32.22 -5.64 -30.72
N VAL A 58 -31.15 -5.09 -31.31
CA VAL A 58 -30.03 -4.49 -30.61
C VAL A 58 -30.49 -3.35 -29.70
N GLU A 59 -31.27 -2.40 -30.24
CA GLU A 59 -31.79 -1.26 -29.51
C GLU A 59 -32.68 -1.70 -28.32
N THR A 60 -33.49 -2.75 -28.51
CA THR A 60 -34.36 -3.33 -27.48
C THR A 60 -33.50 -3.98 -26.36
N LEU A 61 -32.46 -4.75 -26.72
CA LEU A 61 -31.57 -5.41 -25.81
C LEU A 61 -30.77 -4.40 -24.96
N ASN A 62 -30.24 -3.35 -25.61
CA ASN A 62 -29.47 -2.31 -24.92
C ASN A 62 -30.35 -1.55 -23.91
N ASN A 63 -31.58 -1.14 -24.31
CA ASN A 63 -32.50 -0.46 -23.40
C ASN A 63 -32.91 -1.35 -22.20
N LEU A 64 -33.13 -2.66 -22.42
CA LEU A 64 -33.42 -3.59 -21.33
C LEU A 64 -32.19 -3.80 -20.43
N SER A 65 -30.97 -3.84 -20.98
CA SER A 65 -29.74 -3.90 -20.20
C SER A 65 -29.57 -2.68 -19.31
N ASP A 66 -29.80 -1.49 -19.84
CA ASP A 66 -29.80 -0.25 -19.07
C ASP A 66 -30.79 -0.29 -17.90
N ILE A 67 -32.03 -0.68 -18.17
CA ILE A 67 -33.07 -0.80 -17.14
C ILE A 67 -32.64 -1.83 -16.09
N ALA A 68 -32.11 -2.99 -16.50
CA ALA A 68 -31.64 -4.01 -15.59
C ALA A 68 -30.47 -3.52 -14.73
N THR A 69 -29.56 -2.71 -15.29
CA THR A 69 -28.44 -2.09 -14.56
C THR A 69 -28.96 -1.10 -13.51
N MET A 70 -29.92 -0.25 -13.87
CA MET A 70 -30.57 0.70 -12.94
C MET A 70 -31.31 -0.01 -11.79
N ASP A 71 -31.89 -1.17 -12.06
CA ASP A 71 -32.60 -2.01 -11.08
C ASP A 71 -31.65 -2.88 -10.24
N GLY A 72 -30.31 -2.81 -10.44
CA GLY A 72 -29.32 -3.65 -9.75
C GLY A 72 -29.31 -5.11 -10.21
N GLN A 73 -29.98 -5.44 -11.33
CA GLN A 73 -30.03 -6.80 -11.90
C GLN A 73 -28.84 -7.03 -12.85
N TYR A 74 -27.63 -6.92 -12.33
CA TYR A 74 -26.39 -6.90 -13.12
C TYR A 74 -26.16 -8.16 -13.98
N ASP A 75 -26.44 -9.35 -13.46
CA ASP A 75 -26.31 -10.60 -14.23
C ASP A 75 -27.24 -10.61 -15.46
N ARG A 76 -28.44 -10.06 -15.31
CA ARG A 76 -29.39 -9.89 -16.41
C ARG A 76 -28.89 -8.86 -17.42
N ALA A 77 -28.34 -7.74 -16.95
CA ALA A 77 -27.76 -6.71 -17.81
C ALA A 77 -26.61 -7.28 -18.65
N VAL A 78 -25.67 -8.01 -18.04
CA VAL A 78 -24.57 -8.70 -18.74
C VAL A 78 -25.09 -9.66 -19.81
N THR A 79 -26.12 -10.44 -19.49
CA THR A 79 -26.71 -11.41 -20.44
C THR A 79 -27.29 -10.68 -21.65
N LEU A 80 -28.04 -9.59 -21.45
CA LEU A 80 -28.66 -8.80 -22.50
C LEU A 80 -27.61 -8.08 -23.37
N SER A 81 -26.61 -7.47 -22.78
CA SER A 81 -25.53 -6.80 -23.53
C SER A 81 -24.68 -7.78 -24.33
N ARG A 82 -24.38 -8.96 -23.81
CA ARG A 82 -23.70 -10.02 -24.57
C ARG A 82 -24.57 -10.57 -25.71
N GLU A 83 -25.87 -10.68 -25.52
CA GLU A 83 -26.80 -11.03 -26.61
C GLU A 83 -26.83 -9.95 -27.71
N SER A 84 -26.82 -8.68 -27.32
CA SER A 84 -26.69 -7.54 -28.22
C SER A 84 -25.38 -7.59 -29.02
N ALA A 85 -24.25 -7.82 -28.35
CA ALA A 85 -22.94 -7.96 -29.01
C ALA A 85 -22.92 -9.10 -30.03
N ASN A 86 -23.51 -10.25 -29.69
CA ASN A 86 -23.65 -11.38 -30.61
C ASN A 86 -24.54 -11.04 -31.82
N ALA A 87 -25.63 -10.29 -31.63
CA ALA A 87 -26.46 -9.82 -32.74
C ALA A 87 -25.68 -8.88 -33.66
N CYS A 88 -24.91 -7.92 -33.11
CA CYS A 88 -24.05 -7.03 -33.87
C CYS A 88 -22.98 -7.80 -34.67
N GLN A 89 -22.37 -8.82 -34.06
CA GLN A 89 -21.38 -9.68 -34.70
C GLN A 89 -21.97 -10.43 -35.91
N GLN A 90 -23.20 -10.97 -35.78
CA GLN A 90 -23.91 -11.61 -36.90
C GLN A 90 -24.24 -10.62 -38.01
N MET A 91 -24.55 -9.38 -37.67
CA MET A 91 -24.78 -8.29 -38.63
C MET A 91 -23.48 -7.77 -39.25
N ARG A 92 -22.30 -8.21 -38.75
CA ARG A 92 -20.96 -7.73 -39.12
C ARG A 92 -20.75 -6.24 -38.89
N ASP A 93 -21.41 -5.69 -37.88
CA ASP A 93 -21.28 -4.30 -37.47
C ASP A 93 -20.35 -4.20 -36.25
N LYS A 94 -19.07 -3.90 -36.51
CA LYS A 94 -18.04 -3.79 -35.48
C LYS A 94 -18.25 -2.62 -34.52
N HIS A 95 -18.80 -1.51 -35.00
CA HIS A 95 -19.10 -0.37 -34.14
C HIS A 95 -20.23 -0.69 -33.17
N CYS A 96 -21.29 -1.32 -33.66
CA CYS A 96 -22.38 -1.85 -32.85
C CYS A 96 -21.84 -2.84 -31.79
N GLU A 97 -21.02 -3.81 -32.22
CA GLU A 97 -20.42 -4.81 -31.31
C GLU A 97 -19.56 -4.15 -30.23
N ALA A 98 -18.74 -3.14 -30.58
CA ALA A 98 -17.93 -2.41 -29.62
C ALA A 98 -18.77 -1.75 -28.53
N ARG A 99 -19.86 -1.10 -28.88
CA ARG A 99 -20.77 -0.47 -27.93
C ARG A 99 -21.48 -1.48 -27.02
N ALA A 100 -22.00 -2.56 -27.58
CA ALA A 100 -22.65 -3.61 -26.80
C ALA A 100 -21.68 -4.31 -25.81
N ARG A 101 -20.39 -4.45 -26.18
CA ARG A 101 -19.36 -4.97 -25.28
C ARG A 101 -18.97 -3.96 -24.21
N ASP A 102 -18.97 -2.67 -24.51
CA ASP A 102 -18.79 -1.61 -23.52
C ASP A 102 -19.88 -1.68 -22.45
N ASP A 103 -21.15 -1.79 -22.87
CA ASP A 103 -22.30 -1.96 -21.98
C ASP A 103 -22.17 -3.23 -21.10
N ALA A 104 -21.71 -4.35 -21.69
CA ALA A 104 -21.44 -5.58 -20.94
C ALA A 104 -20.31 -5.40 -19.92
N GLY A 105 -19.24 -4.70 -20.30
CA GLY A 105 -18.13 -4.37 -19.42
C GLY A 105 -18.56 -3.53 -18.23
N MET A 106 -19.40 -2.52 -18.45
CA MET A 106 -19.94 -1.70 -17.36
C MET A 106 -20.90 -2.46 -16.44
N ALA A 107 -21.77 -3.32 -17.01
CA ALA A 107 -22.64 -4.18 -16.20
C ALA A 107 -21.83 -5.14 -15.32
N LEU A 108 -20.75 -5.74 -15.85
CA LEU A 108 -19.79 -6.57 -15.10
C LEU A 108 -19.05 -5.77 -14.02
N SER A 109 -18.66 -4.54 -14.32
CA SER A 109 -18.02 -3.65 -13.35
C SER A 109 -18.95 -3.37 -12.17
N ASN A 110 -20.21 -3.07 -12.43
CA ASN A 110 -21.22 -2.84 -11.40
C ASN A 110 -21.52 -4.12 -10.58
N ALA A 111 -21.39 -5.30 -11.19
CA ALA A 111 -21.44 -6.60 -10.50
C ALA A 111 -20.19 -6.92 -9.68
N GLY A 112 -19.11 -6.10 -9.76
CA GLY A 112 -17.84 -6.37 -9.11
C GLY A 112 -16.92 -7.37 -9.84
N SER A 113 -17.31 -7.82 -11.04
CA SER A 113 -16.53 -8.76 -11.86
C SER A 113 -15.49 -8.04 -12.72
N TYR A 114 -14.60 -7.28 -12.09
CA TYR A 114 -13.68 -6.35 -12.76
C TYR A 114 -12.73 -7.00 -13.78
N ALA A 115 -12.32 -8.25 -13.58
CA ALA A 115 -11.44 -8.95 -14.51
C ALA A 115 -12.13 -9.22 -15.85
N GLU A 116 -13.40 -9.70 -15.81
CA GLU A 116 -14.20 -9.92 -17.00
C GLU A 116 -14.60 -8.59 -17.66
N ALA A 117 -14.92 -7.58 -16.84
CA ALA A 117 -15.22 -6.24 -17.33
C ALA A 117 -14.07 -5.66 -18.16
N GLY A 118 -12.84 -5.75 -17.67
CA GLY A 118 -11.66 -5.32 -18.40
C GLY A 118 -11.50 -6.04 -19.75
N THR A 119 -11.72 -7.35 -19.78
CA THR A 119 -11.63 -8.13 -21.02
C THR A 119 -12.66 -7.68 -22.07
N GLU A 120 -13.91 -7.43 -21.67
CA GLU A 120 -14.96 -6.94 -22.59
C GLU A 120 -14.62 -5.53 -23.11
N LEU A 121 -14.12 -4.63 -22.24
CA LEU A 121 -13.74 -3.25 -22.61
C LEU A 121 -12.50 -3.20 -23.51
N GLU A 122 -11.48 -4.02 -23.25
CA GLU A 122 -10.31 -4.12 -24.14
C GLU A 122 -10.70 -4.62 -25.53
N LEU A 123 -11.61 -5.59 -25.61
CA LEU A 123 -12.14 -6.07 -26.87
C LEU A 123 -13.01 -5.00 -27.57
N ALA A 124 -13.83 -4.26 -26.79
CA ALA A 124 -14.59 -3.12 -27.30
C ALA A 124 -13.68 -2.04 -27.91
N LEU A 125 -12.59 -1.69 -27.21
CA LEU A 125 -11.61 -0.71 -27.68
C LEU A 125 -10.92 -1.17 -28.97
N LYS A 126 -10.55 -2.45 -29.06
CA LYS A 126 -9.97 -3.05 -30.27
C LYS A 126 -10.94 -2.96 -31.45
N LEU A 127 -12.19 -3.36 -31.27
CA LEU A 127 -13.21 -3.30 -32.32
C LEU A 127 -13.46 -1.85 -32.77
N ASN A 128 -13.51 -0.92 -31.81
CA ASN A 128 -13.65 0.50 -32.12
C ASN A 128 -12.48 1.07 -32.91
N SER A 129 -11.25 0.59 -32.68
CA SER A 129 -10.09 1.00 -33.47
C SER A 129 -10.17 0.57 -34.95
N GLU A 130 -10.96 -0.44 -35.26
CA GLU A 130 -11.12 -0.97 -36.61
C GLU A 130 -12.26 -0.28 -37.40
N ALA A 131 -13.31 0.21 -36.74
CA ALA A 131 -14.51 0.72 -37.42
C ALA A 131 -15.33 1.74 -36.61
N GLY A 132 -14.76 2.25 -35.51
CA GLY A 132 -15.48 3.13 -34.58
C GLY A 132 -15.21 4.61 -34.76
N THR A 133 -15.71 5.40 -33.80
CA THR A 133 -15.57 6.85 -33.73
C THR A 133 -14.65 7.26 -32.59
N ALA A 134 -14.13 8.51 -32.64
CA ALA A 134 -13.36 9.09 -31.55
C ALA A 134 -14.19 9.22 -30.26
N GLU A 135 -15.47 9.56 -30.36
CA GLU A 135 -16.40 9.65 -29.23
C GLU A 135 -16.56 8.30 -28.52
N THR A 136 -16.78 7.24 -29.28
CA THR A 136 -16.88 5.88 -28.72
C THR A 136 -15.55 5.43 -28.09
N ALA A 137 -14.40 5.84 -28.67
CA ALA A 137 -13.12 5.57 -28.04
C ALA A 137 -12.99 6.24 -26.67
N VAL A 138 -13.42 7.50 -26.54
CA VAL A 138 -13.40 8.22 -25.27
C VAL A 138 -14.32 7.58 -24.25
N LEU A 139 -15.52 7.16 -24.64
CA LEU A 139 -16.46 6.43 -23.78
C LEU A 139 -15.81 5.15 -23.24
N ILE A 140 -15.32 4.28 -24.12
CA ILE A 140 -14.72 2.99 -23.73
C ILE A 140 -13.49 3.19 -22.85
N LEU A 141 -12.63 4.19 -23.17
CA LEU A 141 -11.45 4.49 -22.36
C LEU A 141 -11.82 4.98 -20.96
N ASN A 142 -12.84 5.83 -20.80
CA ASN A 142 -13.30 6.24 -19.48
C ASN A 142 -13.82 5.03 -18.67
N ASN A 143 -14.60 4.16 -19.29
CA ASN A 143 -15.11 2.95 -18.65
C ASN A 143 -14.00 1.95 -18.29
N LEU A 144 -13.01 1.77 -19.16
CA LEU A 144 -11.83 0.95 -18.89
C LEU A 144 -11.02 1.52 -17.72
N GLY A 145 -10.80 2.84 -17.72
CA GLY A 145 -10.10 3.50 -16.61
C GLY A 145 -10.83 3.34 -15.26
N ILE A 146 -12.16 3.35 -15.25
CA ILE A 146 -12.96 3.05 -14.05
C ILE A 146 -12.72 1.60 -13.58
N VAL A 147 -12.73 0.63 -14.50
CA VAL A 147 -12.45 -0.77 -14.17
C VAL A 147 -11.02 -0.96 -13.65
N GLU A 148 -10.04 -0.35 -14.29
CA GLU A 148 -8.65 -0.36 -13.86
C GLU A 148 -8.48 0.28 -12.47
N TYR A 149 -9.21 1.38 -12.21
CA TYR A 149 -9.27 2.01 -10.87
C TYR A 149 -9.77 1.02 -9.81
N TYR A 150 -10.86 0.31 -10.06
CA TYR A 150 -11.40 -0.68 -9.10
C TYR A 150 -10.49 -1.92 -8.96
N GLN A 151 -9.72 -2.26 -9.98
CA GLN A 151 -8.68 -3.28 -9.92
C GLN A 151 -7.40 -2.81 -9.20
N ALA A 152 -7.36 -1.57 -8.72
CA ALA A 152 -6.17 -0.91 -8.18
C ALA A 152 -4.98 -0.81 -9.18
N LYS A 153 -5.25 -0.89 -10.47
CA LYS A 153 -4.28 -0.65 -11.56
C LYS A 153 -4.22 0.85 -11.89
N TYR A 154 -3.81 1.65 -10.90
CA TYR A 154 -3.93 3.11 -11.00
C TYR A 154 -3.04 3.74 -12.06
N SER A 155 -1.85 3.15 -12.31
CA SER A 155 -0.97 3.64 -13.37
C SER A 155 -1.54 3.36 -14.76
N GLU A 156 -2.24 2.25 -14.91
CA GLU A 156 -2.98 1.90 -16.10
C GLU A 156 -4.17 2.86 -16.27
N ALA A 157 -4.98 3.03 -15.23
CA ALA A 157 -6.12 3.95 -15.23
C ALA A 157 -5.70 5.39 -15.59
N LEU A 158 -4.57 5.86 -15.04
CA LEU A 158 -4.04 7.19 -15.41
C LEU A 158 -3.73 7.28 -16.90
N ARG A 159 -2.99 6.32 -17.45
CA ARG A 159 -2.66 6.30 -18.89
C ARG A 159 -3.90 6.18 -19.76
N THR A 160 -4.87 5.41 -19.33
CA THR A 160 -6.14 5.23 -20.03
C THR A 160 -6.95 6.53 -20.08
N TYR A 161 -7.04 7.25 -18.95
CA TYR A 161 -7.69 8.58 -18.94
C TYR A 161 -6.89 9.62 -19.71
N GLU A 162 -5.55 9.63 -19.65
CA GLU A 162 -4.70 10.49 -20.49
C GLU A 162 -4.92 10.20 -21.98
N SER A 163 -5.09 8.94 -22.36
CA SER A 163 -5.42 8.55 -23.73
C SER A 163 -6.79 9.06 -24.14
N ALA A 164 -7.80 8.98 -23.26
CA ALA A 164 -9.12 9.57 -23.50
C ALA A 164 -9.01 11.08 -23.73
N MET A 165 -8.24 11.80 -22.90
CA MET A 165 -7.97 13.24 -23.07
C MET A 165 -7.33 13.57 -24.41
N GLN A 166 -6.39 12.75 -24.91
CA GLN A 166 -5.77 12.98 -26.23
C GLN A 166 -6.78 12.90 -27.38
N TYR A 167 -7.78 12.01 -27.29
CA TYR A 167 -8.88 11.97 -28.30
C TYR A 167 -9.74 13.24 -28.24
N VAL A 168 -10.05 13.70 -27.03
CA VAL A 168 -10.81 14.95 -26.81
C VAL A 168 -10.03 16.14 -27.40
N GLU A 169 -8.74 16.26 -27.10
CA GLU A 169 -7.88 17.37 -27.56
C GLU A 169 -7.70 17.38 -29.08
N LYS A 170 -7.70 16.23 -29.73
CA LYS A 170 -7.66 16.12 -31.20
C LYS A 170 -9.00 16.42 -31.88
N SER A 171 -10.07 16.56 -31.11
CA SER A 171 -11.44 16.74 -31.63
C SER A 171 -12.16 17.97 -31.06
N PRO A 172 -11.50 19.14 -30.91
CA PRO A 172 -12.04 20.26 -30.13
C PRO A 172 -13.31 20.90 -30.74
N ALA A 173 -13.55 20.71 -32.02
CA ALA A 173 -14.74 21.24 -32.72
C ALA A 173 -15.97 20.34 -32.62
N GLN A 174 -15.86 19.16 -32.02
CA GLN A 174 -16.98 18.24 -31.89
C GLN A 174 -17.86 18.63 -30.70
N THR A 175 -19.16 18.50 -30.84
CA THR A 175 -20.16 18.87 -29.82
C THR A 175 -20.03 18.06 -28.53
N TRP A 176 -19.55 16.83 -28.62
CA TRP A 176 -19.33 15.93 -27.49
C TRP A 176 -18.04 16.19 -26.71
N ALA A 177 -17.04 16.86 -27.35
CA ALA A 177 -15.67 16.96 -26.83
C ALA A 177 -15.60 17.62 -25.44
N GLU A 178 -16.36 18.69 -25.22
CA GLU A 178 -16.33 19.40 -23.94
C GLU A 178 -16.94 18.57 -22.81
N THR A 179 -18.08 17.94 -23.03
CA THR A 179 -18.72 17.05 -22.04
C THR A 179 -17.77 15.93 -21.63
N TRP A 180 -17.15 15.24 -22.60
CA TRP A 180 -16.21 14.17 -22.30
C TRP A 180 -14.92 14.67 -21.66
N ARG A 181 -14.47 15.88 -21.98
CA ARG A 181 -13.35 16.54 -21.27
C ARG A 181 -13.66 16.62 -19.78
N GLN A 182 -14.80 17.19 -19.43
CA GLN A 182 -15.19 17.37 -18.03
C GLN A 182 -15.36 16.01 -17.31
N LEU A 183 -16.04 15.05 -17.91
CA LEU A 183 -16.21 13.71 -17.31
C LEU A 183 -14.87 12.99 -17.09
N THR A 184 -13.94 13.10 -18.06
CA THR A 184 -12.62 12.50 -17.92
C THR A 184 -11.80 13.19 -16.81
N LEU A 185 -11.89 14.51 -16.68
CA LEU A 185 -11.28 15.26 -15.59
C LEU A 185 -11.84 14.87 -14.22
N LEU A 186 -13.15 14.62 -14.11
CA LEU A 186 -13.76 14.11 -12.86
C LEU A 186 -13.22 12.74 -12.47
N ASN A 187 -13.06 11.84 -13.44
CA ASN A 187 -12.45 10.52 -13.21
C ASN A 187 -10.98 10.64 -12.77
N LEU A 188 -10.22 11.55 -13.41
CA LEU A 188 -8.84 11.85 -13.02
C LEU A 188 -8.75 12.42 -11.60
N ALA A 189 -9.63 13.37 -11.24
CA ALA A 189 -9.66 13.92 -9.89
C ALA A 189 -9.96 12.85 -8.84
N THR A 190 -10.92 11.96 -9.12
CA THR A 190 -11.23 10.80 -8.26
C THR A 190 -10.04 9.86 -8.13
N LEU A 191 -9.29 9.63 -9.22
CA LEU A 191 -8.07 8.83 -9.21
C LEU A 191 -6.98 9.50 -8.36
N TYR A 192 -6.73 10.82 -8.52
CA TYR A 192 -5.76 11.54 -7.71
C TYR A 192 -6.14 11.59 -6.22
N GLN A 193 -7.41 11.76 -5.90
CA GLN A 193 -7.91 11.63 -4.52
C GLN A 193 -7.59 10.25 -3.95
N ARG A 194 -7.82 9.20 -4.72
CA ARG A 194 -7.51 7.82 -4.31
C ARG A 194 -6.02 7.58 -4.11
N LEU A 195 -5.18 8.25 -4.88
CA LEU A 195 -3.73 8.24 -4.78
C LEU A 195 -3.19 9.12 -3.63
N GLY A 196 -4.08 9.76 -2.84
CA GLY A 196 -3.70 10.65 -1.75
C GLY A 196 -3.18 12.02 -2.21
N ASN A 197 -3.28 12.32 -3.51
CA ASN A 197 -2.91 13.65 -4.04
C ASN A 197 -4.12 14.59 -3.97
N ASP A 198 -4.57 14.85 -2.73
CA ASP A 198 -5.77 15.63 -2.46
C ASP A 198 -5.67 17.06 -3.02
N LYS A 199 -4.47 17.67 -3.00
CA LYS A 199 -4.26 19.01 -3.55
C LYS A 199 -4.52 19.06 -5.05
N HIS A 200 -3.96 18.12 -5.80
CA HIS A 200 -4.15 18.07 -7.25
C HIS A 200 -5.59 17.71 -7.63
N ALA A 201 -6.24 16.82 -6.87
CA ALA A 201 -7.66 16.52 -7.04
C ALA A 201 -8.52 17.79 -6.85
N ILE A 202 -8.24 18.61 -5.83
CA ILE A 202 -8.91 19.91 -5.61
C ILE A 202 -8.66 20.86 -6.79
N GLU A 203 -7.44 20.96 -7.30
CA GLU A 203 -7.13 21.81 -8.47
C GLU A 203 -7.97 21.40 -9.68
N ILE A 204 -8.09 20.11 -9.96
CA ILE A 204 -8.90 19.61 -11.08
C ILE A 204 -10.38 19.92 -10.85
N TYR A 205 -10.95 19.55 -9.68
CA TYR A 205 -12.36 19.86 -9.39
C TYR A 205 -12.64 21.37 -9.49
N SER A 206 -11.71 22.20 -9.00
CA SER A 206 -11.84 23.65 -9.08
C SER A 206 -11.80 24.17 -10.53
N SER A 207 -10.96 23.57 -11.38
CA SER A 207 -10.90 23.92 -12.81
C SER A 207 -12.18 23.54 -13.56
N VAL A 208 -12.75 22.38 -13.23
CA VAL A 208 -14.03 21.92 -13.78
C VAL A 208 -15.18 22.87 -13.35
N LEU A 209 -15.18 23.30 -12.08
CA LEU A 209 -16.18 24.23 -11.56
C LEU A 209 -16.08 25.63 -12.19
N ALA A 210 -14.89 26.03 -12.66
CA ALA A 210 -14.70 27.32 -13.32
C ALA A 210 -15.36 27.37 -14.72
N ASP A 211 -15.51 26.25 -15.42
CA ASP A 211 -16.22 26.12 -16.70
C ASP A 211 -16.97 24.79 -16.79
N PRO A 212 -18.12 24.64 -16.09
CA PRO A 212 -18.83 23.37 -15.94
C PRO A 212 -19.71 22.98 -17.14
N LYS A 213 -19.29 23.34 -18.36
CA LYS A 213 -20.08 23.07 -19.58
C LYS A 213 -20.29 21.57 -19.77
N GLY A 214 -21.52 21.19 -20.05
CA GLY A 214 -21.90 19.81 -20.34
C GLY A 214 -22.12 18.93 -19.12
N LEU A 215 -21.94 19.45 -17.89
CA LEU A 215 -22.23 18.72 -16.66
C LEU A 215 -23.67 18.95 -16.19
N SER A 216 -24.25 17.90 -15.60
CA SER A 216 -25.56 17.99 -14.96
C SER A 216 -25.47 18.64 -13.57
N SER A 217 -26.60 19.11 -13.03
CA SER A 217 -26.66 19.58 -11.64
C SER A 217 -26.24 18.50 -10.65
N ARG A 218 -26.55 17.22 -10.93
CA ARG A 218 -26.10 16.09 -10.13
C ARG A 218 -24.58 15.95 -10.10
N ASP A 219 -23.90 16.11 -11.26
CA ASP A 219 -22.43 16.09 -11.34
C ASP A 219 -21.83 17.22 -10.50
N MET A 220 -22.43 18.41 -10.55
CA MET A 220 -22.03 19.55 -9.71
C MET A 220 -22.16 19.22 -8.22
N GLY A 221 -23.28 18.59 -7.81
CA GLY A 221 -23.48 18.12 -6.44
C GLY A 221 -22.38 17.14 -6.01
N HIS A 222 -22.04 16.17 -6.86
CA HIS A 222 -20.97 15.20 -6.61
C HIS A 222 -19.59 15.86 -6.48
N ILE A 223 -19.27 16.83 -7.32
CA ILE A 223 -18.00 17.58 -7.24
C ILE A 223 -17.88 18.26 -5.89
N TYR A 224 -18.89 19.02 -5.48
CA TYR A 224 -18.87 19.72 -4.20
C TYR A 224 -18.85 18.77 -3.00
N ALA A 225 -19.58 17.66 -3.06
CA ALA A 225 -19.52 16.64 -2.03
C ALA A 225 -18.10 16.04 -1.88
N ASN A 226 -17.43 15.73 -3.01
CA ASN A 226 -16.05 15.22 -3.01
C ASN A 226 -15.04 16.27 -2.53
N LEU A 227 -15.20 17.54 -2.95
CA LEU A 227 -14.40 18.63 -2.40
C LEU A 227 -14.54 18.77 -0.88
N GLY A 228 -15.76 18.60 -0.36
CA GLY A 228 -16.01 18.60 1.09
C GLY A 228 -15.24 17.50 1.82
N VAL A 229 -15.19 16.29 1.26
CA VAL A 229 -14.37 15.19 1.81
C VAL A 229 -12.89 15.53 1.76
N LEU A 230 -12.40 16.06 0.64
CA LEU A 230 -10.98 16.43 0.44
C LEU A 230 -10.53 17.53 1.42
N TYR A 231 -11.32 18.61 1.54
CA TYR A 231 -11.02 19.66 2.51
C TYR A 231 -10.99 19.15 3.95
N ARG A 232 -11.89 18.22 4.30
CA ARG A 232 -11.89 17.58 5.61
C ARG A 232 -10.60 16.76 5.84
N HIS A 233 -10.14 16.00 4.85
CA HIS A 233 -8.88 15.25 4.92
C HIS A 233 -7.67 16.17 5.14
N LEU A 234 -7.69 17.35 4.54
CA LEU A 234 -6.66 18.38 4.73
C LEU A 234 -6.79 19.16 6.05
N GLY A 235 -7.79 18.85 6.89
CA GLY A 235 -8.05 19.56 8.15
C GLY A 235 -8.74 20.92 7.97
N ASP A 236 -9.20 21.25 6.76
CA ASP A 236 -9.92 22.48 6.46
C ASP A 236 -11.43 22.30 6.61
N ALA A 237 -11.86 22.21 7.86
CA ALA A 237 -13.25 22.00 8.22
C ALA A 237 -14.20 23.10 7.71
N LYS A 238 -13.72 24.33 7.54
CA LYS A 238 -14.52 25.44 7.03
C LYS A 238 -14.90 25.24 5.58
N ASN A 239 -13.91 25.02 4.71
CA ASN A 239 -14.15 24.79 3.30
C ASN A 239 -14.89 23.46 3.07
N ALA A 240 -14.72 22.45 3.95
CA ALA A 240 -15.50 21.23 3.89
C ALA A 240 -17.02 21.50 4.09
N VAL A 241 -17.39 22.26 5.11
CA VAL A 241 -18.81 22.64 5.37
C VAL A 241 -19.38 23.49 4.22
N ASP A 242 -18.60 24.46 3.73
CA ASP A 242 -19.05 25.31 2.61
C ASP A 242 -19.28 24.49 1.32
N SER A 243 -18.41 23.53 1.05
CA SER A 243 -18.57 22.60 -0.08
C SER A 243 -19.80 21.72 0.08
N TYR A 244 -20.04 21.14 1.25
CA TYR A 244 -21.24 20.34 1.50
C TYR A 244 -22.52 21.17 1.34
N ARG A 245 -22.52 22.44 1.79
CA ARG A 245 -23.65 23.34 1.57
C ARG A 245 -23.93 23.59 0.09
N GLN A 246 -22.88 23.76 -0.74
CA GLN A 246 -23.05 23.86 -2.19
C GLN A 246 -23.62 22.59 -2.78
N ALA A 247 -23.09 21.42 -2.39
CA ALA A 247 -23.61 20.14 -2.86
C ALA A 247 -25.10 19.96 -2.53
N ASP A 248 -25.50 20.32 -1.33
CA ASP A 248 -26.88 20.26 -0.85
C ASP A 248 -27.84 21.06 -1.73
N LEU A 249 -27.46 22.30 -2.10
CA LEU A 249 -28.25 23.17 -3.01
C LEU A 249 -28.49 22.53 -4.39
N PHE A 250 -27.52 21.77 -4.89
CA PHE A 250 -27.66 21.06 -6.16
C PHE A 250 -28.55 19.83 -6.02
N TYR A 251 -28.43 19.07 -4.93
CA TYR A 251 -29.27 17.91 -4.68
C TYR A 251 -30.74 18.29 -4.41
N GLU A 252 -30.99 19.37 -3.67
CA GLU A 252 -32.33 19.92 -3.47
C GLU A 252 -33.01 20.27 -4.81
N ARG A 253 -32.27 20.89 -5.76
CA ARG A 253 -32.83 21.24 -7.10
C ARG A 253 -33.23 20.02 -7.89
N GLU A 254 -32.43 18.95 -7.84
CA GLU A 254 -32.68 17.69 -8.51
C GLU A 254 -33.65 16.78 -7.75
N LYS A 255 -34.01 17.16 -6.52
CA LYS A 255 -34.76 16.32 -5.57
C LYS A 255 -34.05 14.99 -5.29
N ASP A 256 -32.70 15.01 -5.27
CA ASP A 256 -31.85 13.87 -4.96
C ASP A 256 -31.74 13.71 -3.44
N ILE A 257 -32.72 13.09 -2.83
CA ILE A 257 -32.81 12.93 -1.37
C ILE A 257 -31.65 12.12 -0.81
N ASP A 258 -31.11 11.16 -1.56
CA ASP A 258 -29.96 10.34 -1.12
C ASP A 258 -28.66 11.18 -1.08
N GLY A 259 -28.47 12.05 -2.08
CA GLY A 259 -27.39 13.03 -2.09
C GLY A 259 -27.49 14.00 -0.92
N GLU A 260 -28.67 14.56 -0.68
CA GLU A 260 -28.99 15.45 0.44
C GLU A 260 -28.68 14.79 1.79
N LEU A 261 -29.18 13.57 2.04
CA LEU A 261 -28.89 12.81 3.26
C LEU A 261 -27.39 12.61 3.49
N GLY A 262 -26.66 12.27 2.43
CA GLY A 262 -25.20 12.07 2.49
C GLY A 262 -24.44 13.33 2.91
N VAL A 263 -24.73 14.47 2.30
CA VAL A 263 -24.03 15.72 2.62
C VAL A 263 -24.43 16.30 3.97
N LEU A 264 -25.69 16.23 4.36
CA LEU A 264 -26.15 16.63 5.70
C LEU A 264 -25.48 15.79 6.79
N LYS A 265 -25.40 14.47 6.62
CA LYS A 265 -24.65 13.60 7.52
C LYS A 265 -23.19 14.00 7.64
N ASN A 266 -22.51 14.21 6.50
CA ASN A 266 -21.10 14.62 6.46
C ASN A 266 -20.89 15.98 7.14
N THR A 267 -21.82 16.91 6.96
CA THR A 267 -21.82 18.20 7.66
C THR A 267 -21.90 18.00 9.19
N GLY A 268 -22.82 17.15 9.66
CA GLY A 268 -22.89 16.79 11.07
C GLY A 268 -21.62 16.14 11.62
N ILE A 269 -20.94 15.32 10.82
CA ILE A 269 -19.66 14.71 11.19
C ILE A 269 -18.59 15.80 11.38
N VAL A 270 -18.45 16.72 10.44
CA VAL A 270 -17.49 17.84 10.57
C VAL A 270 -17.79 18.71 11.80
N GLN A 271 -19.07 19.04 12.01
CA GLN A 271 -19.49 19.79 13.20
C GLN A 271 -19.09 19.09 14.50
N ALA A 272 -19.33 17.76 14.59
CA ALA A 272 -19.07 17.00 15.82
C ALA A 272 -17.58 16.70 16.04
N LEU A 273 -16.86 16.27 14.99
CA LEU A 273 -15.53 15.67 15.13
C LEU A 273 -14.41 16.69 14.91
N ASP A 274 -14.61 17.62 13.97
CA ASP A 274 -13.55 18.53 13.53
C ASP A 274 -13.72 19.93 14.15
N LEU A 275 -14.95 20.42 14.31
CA LEU A 275 -15.24 21.74 14.87
C LEU A 275 -15.64 21.73 16.36
N GLY A 276 -15.93 20.58 16.94
CA GLY A 276 -16.39 20.48 18.34
C GLY A 276 -17.77 21.07 18.60
N GLN A 277 -18.56 21.38 17.56
CA GLN A 277 -19.91 21.97 17.63
C GLN A 277 -20.96 20.90 17.92
N LEU A 278 -20.80 20.23 19.09
CA LEU A 278 -21.56 19.03 19.44
C LEU A 278 -23.09 19.20 19.46
N GLN A 279 -23.59 20.39 19.85
CA GLN A 279 -25.04 20.65 19.93
C GLN A 279 -25.63 20.85 18.53
N ASP A 280 -24.91 21.53 17.63
CA ASP A 280 -25.38 21.76 16.25
C ASP A 280 -25.30 20.43 15.45
N ALA A 281 -24.25 19.64 15.66
CA ALA A 281 -24.17 18.28 15.12
C ALA A 281 -25.38 17.42 15.51
N LEU A 282 -25.81 17.45 16.77
CA LEU A 282 -27.01 16.72 17.20
C LEU A 282 -28.29 17.19 16.49
N LYS A 283 -28.44 18.51 16.25
CA LYS A 283 -29.56 19.04 15.46
C LYS A 283 -29.52 18.51 14.03
N THR A 284 -28.35 18.60 13.37
CA THR A 284 -28.15 18.09 12.02
C THR A 284 -28.44 16.59 11.94
N PHE A 285 -27.89 15.78 12.86
CA PHE A 285 -28.15 14.35 12.88
C PHE A 285 -29.63 14.00 13.16
N ASN A 286 -30.37 14.80 13.96
CA ASN A 286 -31.80 14.61 14.15
C ASN A 286 -32.58 14.87 12.85
N GLN A 287 -32.19 15.89 12.05
CA GLN A 287 -32.79 16.16 10.75
C GLN A 287 -32.55 15.00 9.79
N VAL A 288 -31.30 14.53 9.69
CA VAL A 288 -30.94 13.38 8.83
C VAL A 288 -31.72 12.13 9.25
N HIS A 289 -31.81 11.86 10.55
CA HIS A 289 -32.56 10.69 11.05
C HIS A 289 -34.05 10.78 10.67
N ALA A 290 -34.70 11.93 10.90
CA ALA A 290 -36.11 12.13 10.56
C ALA A 290 -36.35 11.98 9.04
N LEU A 291 -35.44 12.49 8.23
CA LEU A 291 -35.53 12.37 6.75
C LEU A 291 -35.30 10.94 6.29
N ALA A 292 -34.29 10.25 6.86
CA ALA A 292 -34.00 8.84 6.54
C ALA A 292 -35.14 7.90 6.93
N GLU A 293 -35.82 8.13 8.05
CA GLU A 293 -37.01 7.38 8.46
C GLU A 293 -38.18 7.64 7.49
N LYS A 294 -38.41 8.90 7.11
CA LYS A 294 -39.43 9.28 6.13
C LYS A 294 -39.25 8.62 4.78
N THR A 295 -38.04 8.53 4.31
CA THR A 295 -37.67 7.93 3.03
C THR A 295 -37.45 6.41 3.12
N LYS A 296 -37.54 5.83 4.31
CA LYS A 296 -37.23 4.42 4.61
C LYS A 296 -35.79 4.02 4.28
N ASN A 297 -34.85 4.98 4.27
CA ASN A 297 -33.44 4.73 4.07
C ASN A 297 -32.82 4.19 5.37
N ARG A 298 -33.00 2.87 5.59
CA ARG A 298 -32.55 2.17 6.81
C ARG A 298 -31.06 2.30 7.06
N ARG A 299 -30.25 2.38 5.98
CA ARG A 299 -28.79 2.49 6.10
C ARG A 299 -28.38 3.84 6.68
N GLU A 300 -28.89 4.93 6.13
CA GLU A 300 -28.61 6.26 6.65
C GLU A 300 -29.17 6.46 8.06
N ALA A 301 -30.38 5.98 8.33
CA ALA A 301 -30.95 6.00 9.68
C ALA A 301 -30.04 5.31 10.69
N MET A 302 -29.53 4.12 10.39
CA MET A 302 -28.61 3.37 11.26
C MET A 302 -27.26 4.10 11.42
N GLN A 303 -26.66 4.62 10.34
CA GLN A 303 -25.38 5.33 10.42
C GLN A 303 -25.47 6.58 11.29
N VAL A 304 -26.56 7.32 11.22
CA VAL A 304 -26.80 8.50 12.05
C VAL A 304 -26.86 8.17 13.54
N LEU A 305 -27.41 7.01 13.93
CA LEU A 305 -27.40 6.57 15.33
C LEU A 305 -26.00 6.42 15.89
N LEU A 306 -25.03 5.93 15.07
CA LEU A 306 -23.61 5.84 15.50
C LEU A 306 -23.02 7.23 15.78
N TYR A 307 -23.22 8.19 14.88
CA TYR A 307 -22.66 9.53 15.06
C TYR A 307 -23.35 10.31 16.16
N ARG A 308 -24.66 10.10 16.38
CA ARG A 308 -25.37 10.63 17.54
C ARG A 308 -24.83 10.02 18.84
N GLY A 309 -24.62 8.71 18.88
CA GLY A 309 -24.00 8.02 20.00
C GLY A 309 -22.63 8.58 20.36
N GLU A 310 -21.76 8.78 19.35
CA GLU A 310 -20.43 9.37 19.53
C GLU A 310 -20.52 10.83 20.02
N THR A 311 -21.42 11.62 19.46
CA THR A 311 -21.62 13.02 19.87
C THR A 311 -22.14 13.11 21.32
N LEU A 312 -23.07 12.24 21.71
CA LEU A 312 -23.57 12.15 23.08
C LEU A 312 -22.50 11.68 24.07
N TYR A 313 -21.64 10.72 23.66
CA TYR A 313 -20.48 10.28 24.43
C TYR A 313 -19.52 11.45 24.72
N ARG A 314 -19.22 12.26 23.71
CA ARG A 314 -18.39 13.48 23.85
C ARG A 314 -19.04 14.53 24.75
N LEU A 315 -20.35 14.63 24.72
CA LEU A 315 -21.15 15.48 25.66
C LEU A 315 -21.25 14.90 27.06
N ASN A 316 -20.64 13.76 27.34
CA ASN A 316 -20.73 13.04 28.61
C ASN A 316 -22.16 12.56 28.98
N LYS A 317 -23.05 12.43 27.98
CA LYS A 317 -24.42 11.88 28.16
C LYS A 317 -24.38 10.36 27.94
N LEU A 318 -23.73 9.63 28.86
CA LEU A 318 -23.36 8.24 28.68
C LEU A 318 -24.55 7.29 28.49
N MET A 319 -25.67 7.51 29.23
CA MET A 319 -26.88 6.69 29.14
C MET A 319 -27.54 6.83 27.75
N ASP A 320 -27.65 8.07 27.27
CA ASP A 320 -28.23 8.34 25.94
C ASP A 320 -27.31 7.76 24.82
N ALA A 321 -26.00 7.94 24.98
CA ALA A 321 -25.03 7.35 24.04
C ALA A 321 -25.11 5.83 24.00
N GLU A 322 -25.24 5.15 25.16
CA GLU A 322 -25.39 3.68 25.24
C GLU A 322 -26.65 3.22 24.51
N LYS A 323 -27.75 3.95 24.65
CA LYS A 323 -29.00 3.67 23.94
C LYS A 323 -28.82 3.77 22.42
N GLU A 324 -28.20 4.86 21.93
CA GLU A 324 -27.95 5.06 20.50
C GLU A 324 -27.05 3.97 19.93
N PHE A 325 -25.94 3.62 20.60
CA PHE A 325 -25.07 2.56 20.14
C PHE A 325 -25.73 1.18 20.14
N ASN A 326 -26.57 0.85 21.12
CA ASN A 326 -27.34 -0.40 21.14
C ASN A 326 -28.35 -0.44 19.98
N SER A 327 -29.04 0.67 19.72
CA SER A 327 -29.98 0.78 18.60
C SER A 327 -29.25 0.65 17.26
N ALA A 328 -28.10 1.31 17.11
CA ALA A 328 -27.25 1.19 15.93
C ALA A 328 -26.75 -0.24 15.71
N LEU A 329 -26.32 -0.93 16.79
CA LEU A 329 -25.84 -2.31 16.72
C LEU A 329 -26.97 -3.24 16.25
N ALA A 330 -28.16 -3.14 16.83
CA ALA A 330 -29.31 -3.96 16.44
C ALA A 330 -29.71 -3.75 14.99
N ALA A 331 -29.72 -2.49 14.50
CA ALA A 331 -30.00 -2.16 13.11
C ALA A 331 -28.90 -2.67 12.17
N ALA A 332 -27.62 -2.55 12.55
CA ALA A 332 -26.48 -3.04 11.77
C ALA A 332 -26.44 -4.57 11.69
N GLU A 333 -26.88 -5.27 12.73
CA GLU A 333 -27.04 -6.73 12.72
C GLU A 333 -28.16 -7.18 11.76
N GLN A 334 -29.29 -6.48 11.77
CA GLN A 334 -30.39 -6.74 10.83
C GLN A 334 -30.00 -6.49 9.37
N LEU A 335 -29.17 -5.47 9.11
CA LEU A 335 -28.69 -5.12 7.77
C LEU A 335 -27.46 -5.94 7.34
N GLY A 336 -26.86 -6.71 8.26
CA GLY A 336 -25.63 -7.46 7.99
C GLY A 336 -24.38 -6.59 7.78
N THR A 337 -24.39 -5.33 8.24
CA THR A 337 -23.31 -4.36 8.01
C THR A 337 -22.25 -4.44 9.13
N VAL A 338 -21.26 -5.30 8.95
CA VAL A 338 -20.23 -5.56 9.99
C VAL A 338 -19.39 -4.32 10.33
N GLU A 339 -19.23 -3.40 9.36
CA GLU A 339 -18.50 -2.12 9.57
C GLU A 339 -19.16 -1.28 10.67
N GLU A 340 -20.45 -1.14 10.66
CA GLU A 340 -21.21 -0.37 11.64
C GLU A 340 -21.37 -1.13 12.96
N GLN A 341 -21.40 -2.46 12.90
CA GLN A 341 -21.45 -3.29 14.12
C GLN A 341 -20.21 -3.09 14.99
N TRP A 342 -18.99 -3.15 14.43
CA TRP A 342 -17.79 -2.95 15.25
C TRP A 342 -17.70 -1.53 15.82
N LYS A 343 -18.15 -0.50 15.07
CA LYS A 343 -18.20 0.89 15.56
C LYS A 343 -19.12 1.03 16.76
N ALA A 344 -20.32 0.43 16.71
CA ALA A 344 -21.26 0.43 17.82
C ALA A 344 -20.69 -0.30 19.05
N VAL A 345 -20.10 -1.49 18.84
CA VAL A 345 -19.49 -2.29 19.92
C VAL A 345 -18.33 -1.53 20.56
N TYR A 346 -17.49 -0.85 19.75
CA TYR A 346 -16.40 -0.02 20.25
C TYR A 346 -16.93 1.16 21.10
N GLY A 347 -17.99 1.83 20.62
CA GLY A 347 -18.66 2.88 21.39
C GLY A 347 -19.16 2.41 22.77
N LEU A 348 -19.76 1.22 22.81
CA LEU A 348 -20.18 0.58 24.07
C LEU A 348 -18.97 0.24 24.96
N GLY A 349 -17.87 -0.19 24.40
CA GLY A 349 -16.61 -0.43 25.12
C GLY A 349 -16.05 0.85 25.76
N LYS A 350 -16.05 1.97 25.03
CA LYS A 350 -15.64 3.29 25.54
C LYS A 350 -16.51 3.73 26.72
N ILE A 351 -17.82 3.52 26.61
CA ILE A 351 -18.76 3.86 27.71
C ILE A 351 -18.49 2.99 28.94
N ALA A 352 -18.30 1.68 28.75
CA ALA A 352 -17.97 0.76 29.83
C ALA A 352 -16.67 1.18 30.56
N LEU A 353 -15.63 1.56 29.78
CA LEU A 353 -14.38 2.04 30.35
C LEU A 353 -14.57 3.33 31.16
N LYS A 354 -15.32 4.28 30.63
CA LYS A 354 -15.61 5.55 31.31
C LYS A 354 -16.43 5.37 32.59
N ASN A 355 -17.25 4.31 32.65
CA ASN A 355 -18.01 3.89 33.85
C ASN A 355 -17.16 3.03 34.82
N GLY A 356 -15.85 2.82 34.58
CA GLY A 356 -14.96 2.01 35.42
C GLY A 356 -15.14 0.50 35.27
N GLN A 357 -15.96 0.03 34.33
CA GLN A 357 -16.28 -1.39 34.10
C GLN A 357 -15.20 -2.00 33.16
N ARG A 358 -13.95 -2.13 33.64
CA ARG A 358 -12.77 -2.49 32.83
C ARG A 358 -12.91 -3.85 32.16
N ASP A 359 -13.46 -4.87 32.79
CA ASP A 359 -13.64 -6.20 32.20
C ASP A 359 -14.66 -6.19 31.05
N LYS A 360 -15.76 -5.44 31.25
CA LYS A 360 -16.79 -5.24 30.21
C LYS A 360 -16.19 -4.46 29.00
N ALA A 361 -15.37 -3.45 29.27
CA ALA A 361 -14.70 -2.68 28.24
C ALA A 361 -13.74 -3.57 27.41
N GLU A 362 -12.88 -4.36 28.08
CA GLU A 362 -12.00 -5.30 27.44
C GLU A 362 -12.76 -6.30 26.55
N GLY A 363 -13.82 -6.91 27.07
CA GLY A 363 -14.66 -7.82 26.30
C GLY A 363 -15.24 -7.16 25.04
N LYS A 364 -15.70 -5.90 25.15
CA LYS A 364 -16.23 -5.15 24.01
C LYS A 364 -15.15 -4.76 23.00
N PHE A 365 -13.97 -4.37 23.42
CA PHE A 365 -12.86 -4.07 22.49
C PHE A 365 -12.39 -5.33 21.74
N ARG A 366 -12.27 -6.47 22.45
CA ARG A 366 -11.95 -7.77 21.80
C ARG A 366 -13.04 -8.17 20.80
N GLU A 367 -14.31 -7.97 21.11
CA GLU A 367 -15.45 -8.22 20.21
C GLU A 367 -15.37 -7.34 18.95
N ALA A 368 -15.10 -6.04 19.12
CA ALA A 368 -14.96 -5.10 17.99
C ALA A 368 -13.78 -5.51 17.08
N ILE A 369 -12.62 -5.85 17.67
CA ILE A 369 -11.44 -6.32 16.93
C ILE A 369 -11.76 -7.60 16.13
N LYS A 370 -12.46 -8.56 16.74
CA LYS A 370 -12.86 -9.79 16.05
C LYS A 370 -13.72 -9.50 14.81
N ARG A 371 -14.66 -8.54 14.90
CA ARG A 371 -15.49 -8.12 13.76
C ARG A 371 -14.63 -7.42 12.67
N ILE A 372 -13.70 -6.57 13.08
CA ILE A 372 -12.74 -5.90 12.14
C ILE A 372 -11.91 -6.95 11.40
N GLU A 373 -11.37 -7.93 12.08
CA GLU A 373 -10.55 -8.99 11.47
C GLU A 373 -11.37 -9.89 10.53
N SER A 374 -12.64 -10.13 10.83
CA SER A 374 -13.57 -10.82 9.94
C SER A 374 -13.76 -10.06 8.63
N LEU A 375 -13.97 -8.74 8.68
CA LEU A 375 -14.04 -7.90 7.47
C LEU A 375 -12.75 -7.96 6.66
N ARG A 376 -11.61 -7.85 7.35
CA ARG A 376 -10.30 -7.87 6.70
C ARG A 376 -10.05 -9.18 5.94
N SER A 377 -10.47 -10.30 6.51
CA SER A 377 -10.27 -11.61 5.88
C SER A 377 -11.00 -11.75 4.54
N GLN A 378 -12.04 -10.95 4.31
CA GLN A 378 -12.82 -10.91 3.06
C GLN A 378 -12.16 -10.01 1.98
N LEU A 379 -11.22 -9.14 2.36
CA LEU A 379 -10.50 -8.28 1.42
C LEU A 379 -9.44 -9.08 0.66
N GLN A 380 -9.60 -9.20 -0.65
CA GLN A 380 -8.67 -9.96 -1.49
C GLN A 380 -7.42 -9.15 -1.90
N LEU A 381 -7.56 -7.82 -2.03
CA LEU A 381 -6.49 -6.94 -2.50
C LEU A 381 -5.65 -6.39 -1.34
N SER A 382 -4.34 -6.62 -1.36
CA SER A 382 -3.39 -6.19 -0.31
C SER A 382 -3.43 -4.68 -0.05
N ARG A 383 -3.66 -3.87 -1.08
CA ARG A 383 -3.73 -2.41 -0.96
C ARG A 383 -4.95 -1.94 -0.18
N LEU A 384 -6.12 -2.53 -0.46
CA LEU A 384 -7.33 -2.23 0.31
C LEU A 384 -7.17 -2.59 1.79
N LYS A 385 -6.30 -3.55 2.10
CA LYS A 385 -5.97 -3.93 3.49
C LYS A 385 -5.14 -2.88 4.23
N SER A 386 -4.29 -2.13 3.53
CA SER A 386 -3.47 -1.05 4.13
C SER A 386 -4.33 0.11 4.60
N ASP A 387 -5.16 0.65 3.71
CA ASP A 387 -6.04 1.77 4.03
C ASP A 387 -7.16 1.37 4.99
N PHE A 388 -7.54 0.10 4.97
CA PHE A 388 -8.56 -0.48 5.84
C PHE A 388 -8.23 -0.34 7.34
N PHE A 389 -6.96 -0.32 7.73
CA PHE A 389 -6.56 -0.21 9.14
C PHE A 389 -6.49 1.22 9.65
N ALA A 390 -6.41 2.22 8.78
CA ALA A 390 -6.14 3.60 9.17
C ALA A 390 -7.17 4.17 10.16
N ASP A 391 -8.45 3.84 9.99
CA ASP A 391 -9.55 4.29 10.85
C ASP A 391 -9.92 3.30 11.97
N LYS A 392 -9.22 2.18 12.08
CA LYS A 392 -9.52 1.10 13.03
C LYS A 392 -8.46 0.95 14.13
N ARG A 393 -7.36 1.67 14.00
CA ARG A 393 -6.25 1.66 14.95
C ARG A 393 -6.70 2.00 16.38
N ASP A 394 -7.62 2.96 16.53
CA ASP A 394 -8.12 3.41 17.84
C ASP A 394 -8.70 2.28 18.68
N VAL A 395 -9.31 1.27 18.04
CA VAL A 395 -9.90 0.12 18.76
C VAL A 395 -8.81 -0.75 19.38
N TYR A 396 -7.72 -0.99 18.62
CA TYR A 396 -6.56 -1.72 19.13
C TYR A 396 -5.86 -0.92 20.23
N ASP A 397 -5.64 0.37 20.02
CA ASP A 397 -4.97 1.24 21.00
C ASP A 397 -5.73 1.31 22.32
N ALA A 398 -7.07 1.36 22.29
CA ALA A 398 -7.89 1.31 23.49
C ALA A 398 -7.70 -0.01 24.27
N LEU A 399 -7.64 -1.14 23.58
CA LEU A 399 -7.38 -2.44 24.21
C LEU A 399 -5.94 -2.54 24.71
N ILE A 400 -4.96 -2.17 23.91
CA ILE A 400 -3.52 -2.21 24.25
C ILE A 400 -3.30 -1.37 25.52
N LYS A 401 -3.81 -0.14 25.57
CA LYS A 401 -3.72 0.73 26.75
C LYS A 401 -4.25 0.04 28.01
N LEU A 402 -5.43 -0.59 27.91
CA LEU A 402 -6.04 -1.30 29.04
C LEU A 402 -5.19 -2.50 29.50
N LEU A 403 -4.61 -3.26 28.55
CA LEU A 403 -3.75 -4.42 28.86
C LEU A 403 -2.43 -3.99 29.50
N LEU A 404 -1.82 -2.91 28.99
CA LEU A 404 -0.61 -2.31 29.55
C LEU A 404 -0.86 -1.83 31.00
N GLU A 405 -1.99 -1.16 31.28
CA GLU A 405 -2.38 -0.73 32.63
C GLU A 405 -2.58 -1.91 33.59
N ARG A 406 -2.95 -3.09 33.06
CA ARG A 406 -3.11 -4.34 33.84
C ARG A 406 -1.80 -5.11 34.00
N ASN A 407 -0.73 -4.67 33.37
CA ASN A 407 0.55 -5.39 33.27
C ASN A 407 0.42 -6.80 32.66
N ASP A 408 -0.56 -6.98 31.74
CA ASP A 408 -0.71 -8.22 31.00
C ASP A 408 0.24 -8.22 29.78
N VAL A 409 1.49 -8.61 30.05
CA VAL A 409 2.59 -8.59 29.06
C VAL A 409 2.24 -9.42 27.82
N ALA A 410 1.66 -10.61 28.02
CA ALA A 410 1.42 -11.54 26.93
C ALA A 410 0.33 -11.02 25.99
N ALA A 411 -0.80 -10.56 26.56
CA ALA A 411 -1.88 -10.03 25.75
C ALA A 411 -1.51 -8.66 25.13
N ALA A 412 -0.78 -7.80 25.85
CA ALA A 412 -0.33 -6.53 25.29
C ALA A 412 0.56 -6.77 24.06
N PHE A 413 1.57 -7.66 24.16
CA PHE A 413 2.43 -8.04 23.05
C PHE A 413 1.60 -8.57 21.85
N GLU A 414 0.68 -9.50 22.09
CA GLU A 414 -0.16 -10.08 21.03
C GLU A 414 -0.94 -9.00 20.28
N TYR A 415 -1.61 -8.08 21.01
CA TYR A 415 -2.43 -7.06 20.37
C TYR A 415 -1.61 -5.93 19.73
N MET A 416 -0.42 -5.64 20.24
CA MET A 416 0.54 -4.74 19.58
C MET A 416 0.94 -5.32 18.22
N GLU A 417 1.35 -6.58 18.16
CA GLU A 417 1.67 -7.26 16.91
C GLU A 417 0.46 -7.38 15.95
N ARG A 418 -0.74 -7.62 16.49
CA ARG A 418 -1.98 -7.68 15.69
C ARG A 418 -2.40 -6.31 15.13
N SER A 419 -1.96 -5.23 15.72
CA SER A 419 -2.28 -3.86 15.31
C SER A 419 -1.34 -3.30 14.23
N ARG A 420 -0.25 -4.02 13.85
CA ARG A 420 0.82 -3.48 13.00
C ARG A 420 1.22 -4.38 11.85
N ALA A 421 1.80 -3.77 10.82
CA ALA A 421 2.48 -4.43 9.71
C ALA A 421 1.68 -5.58 9.04
N ARG A 422 0.36 -5.48 9.06
CA ARG A 422 -0.53 -6.57 8.62
C ARG A 422 -0.44 -6.83 7.13
N VAL A 423 -0.27 -5.79 6.31
CA VAL A 423 -0.06 -5.94 4.86
C VAL A 423 1.29 -6.62 4.59
N PHE A 424 2.31 -6.23 5.35
CA PHE A 424 3.61 -6.88 5.31
C PHE A 424 3.51 -8.36 5.70
N GLN A 425 2.82 -8.67 6.82
CA GLN A 425 2.59 -10.05 7.27
C GLN A 425 1.87 -10.89 6.22
N ASP A 426 0.81 -10.35 5.60
CA ASP A 426 0.02 -11.04 4.56
C ASP A 426 0.84 -11.32 3.29
N ARG A 427 1.63 -10.35 2.84
CA ARG A 427 2.52 -10.52 1.68
C ARG A 427 3.64 -11.52 1.96
N PHE A 428 4.15 -11.49 3.18
CA PHE A 428 5.30 -12.28 3.60
C PHE A 428 4.99 -13.77 3.85
N PHE A 429 3.87 -14.05 4.53
CA PHE A 429 3.46 -15.41 4.89
C PHE A 429 2.32 -15.96 4.03
N GLY A 430 1.61 -15.09 3.31
CA GLY A 430 0.38 -15.46 2.63
C GLY A 430 -0.68 -15.92 3.64
N SER A 431 -1.53 -16.86 3.22
CA SER A 431 -2.55 -17.47 4.08
C SER A 431 -2.00 -18.49 5.09
N LYS A 432 -0.68 -18.65 5.18
CA LYS A 432 -0.04 -19.74 5.96
C LYS A 432 0.18 -19.40 7.43
N LEU A 433 0.10 -18.13 7.82
CA LEU A 433 0.25 -17.76 9.22
C LEU A 433 -1.13 -17.58 9.87
N SER A 434 -1.46 -18.47 10.81
CA SER A 434 -2.60 -18.26 11.71
C SER A 434 -2.26 -17.14 12.69
N PRO A 435 -3.16 -16.15 12.93
CA PRO A 435 -2.96 -15.16 13.99
C PRO A 435 -2.66 -15.78 15.36
N GLU A 436 -3.09 -17.01 15.60
CA GLU A 436 -2.86 -17.79 16.81
C GLU A 436 -1.40 -18.25 16.97
N ALA A 437 -0.56 -18.16 15.92
CA ALA A 437 0.86 -18.49 15.99
C ALA A 437 1.71 -17.37 16.60
N LEU A 438 1.18 -16.15 16.72
CA LEU A 438 1.85 -14.96 17.28
C LEU A 438 1.64 -14.88 18.79
N THR A 439 2.22 -15.79 19.52
CA THR A 439 2.21 -15.77 21.00
C THR A 439 3.57 -15.39 21.55
N LEU A 440 3.59 -14.77 22.72
CA LEU A 440 4.84 -14.42 23.42
C LEU A 440 5.79 -15.63 23.53
N PRO A 441 5.35 -16.85 23.96
CA PRO A 441 6.23 -18.03 24.02
C PRO A 441 6.78 -18.44 22.65
N SER A 442 6.01 -18.28 21.57
CA SER A 442 6.48 -18.62 20.22
C SER A 442 7.65 -17.73 19.79
N ILE A 443 7.62 -16.46 20.13
CA ILE A 443 8.71 -15.50 19.86
C ILE A 443 9.89 -15.79 20.79
N GLN A 444 9.67 -15.97 22.09
CA GLN A 444 10.74 -16.29 23.06
C GLN A 444 11.58 -17.50 22.63
N SER A 445 10.94 -18.54 22.10
CA SER A 445 11.62 -19.75 21.61
C SER A 445 12.56 -19.50 20.41
N ARG A 446 12.46 -18.36 19.74
CA ARG A 446 13.27 -17.96 18.58
C ARG A 446 14.38 -16.99 18.91
N LEU A 447 14.37 -16.41 20.10
CA LEU A 447 15.43 -15.48 20.52
C LEU A 447 16.68 -16.24 20.97
N ASP A 448 17.83 -15.73 20.53
CA ASP A 448 19.12 -16.16 21.07
C ASP A 448 19.27 -15.72 22.53
N PRO A 449 20.05 -16.42 23.36
CA PRO A 449 20.24 -16.07 24.80
C PRO A 449 20.81 -14.67 25.04
N GLN A 450 21.45 -14.07 24.04
CA GLN A 450 22.05 -12.74 24.10
C GLN A 450 21.17 -11.64 23.47
N THR A 451 19.97 -11.98 23.04
CA THR A 451 19.09 -11.07 22.28
C THR A 451 17.94 -10.58 23.16
N THR A 452 17.70 -9.28 23.13
CA THR A 452 16.51 -8.63 23.66
C THR A 452 15.69 -8.06 22.50
N LEU A 453 14.44 -8.46 22.41
CA LEU A 453 13.43 -7.82 21.55
C LEU A 453 12.74 -6.72 22.34
N VAL A 454 12.61 -5.53 21.77
CA VAL A 454 11.88 -4.40 22.34
C VAL A 454 10.85 -3.92 21.34
N GLU A 455 9.60 -4.15 21.68
CA GLU A 455 8.46 -3.76 20.86
C GLU A 455 7.82 -2.50 21.44
N PHE A 456 7.78 -1.42 20.66
CA PHE A 456 7.22 -0.16 21.09
C PHE A 456 5.77 0.00 20.66
N TRP A 457 5.00 0.70 21.47
CA TRP A 457 3.68 1.21 21.15
C TRP A 457 3.65 2.71 21.41
N ALA A 458 3.14 3.47 20.43
CA ALA A 458 3.00 4.92 20.53
C ALA A 458 1.49 5.28 20.56
N GLY A 459 1.01 5.55 21.76
CA GLY A 459 -0.35 6.06 21.98
C GLY A 459 -0.40 7.58 21.98
N ALA A 460 -1.59 8.14 22.16
CA ALA A 460 -1.82 9.60 22.15
C ALA A 460 -1.15 10.33 23.34
N GLU A 461 -1.07 9.68 24.51
CA GLU A 461 -0.61 10.27 25.77
C GLU A 461 0.44 9.40 26.50
N ALA A 462 0.95 8.37 25.84
CA ALA A 462 1.91 7.44 26.40
C ALA A 462 2.74 6.75 25.33
N LEU A 463 3.97 6.42 25.67
CA LEU A 463 4.79 5.44 24.99
C LEU A 463 4.92 4.20 25.87
N ALA A 464 4.90 3.02 25.28
CA ALA A 464 5.17 1.79 26.00
C ALA A 464 6.17 0.93 25.23
N ALA A 465 6.95 0.15 25.96
CA ALA A 465 7.85 -0.87 25.43
C ALA A 465 7.54 -2.21 26.10
N VAL A 466 7.24 -3.22 25.30
CA VAL A 466 7.23 -4.60 25.75
C VAL A 466 8.60 -5.19 25.39
N TRP A 467 9.40 -5.51 26.39
CA TRP A 467 10.68 -6.17 26.20
C TRP A 467 10.53 -7.69 26.39
N VAL A 468 11.20 -8.42 25.55
CA VAL A 468 11.15 -9.90 25.52
C VAL A 468 12.56 -10.45 25.37
N THR A 469 12.93 -11.36 26.26
CA THR A 469 14.11 -12.20 26.14
C THR A 469 13.68 -13.66 26.00
N ARG A 470 14.60 -14.55 25.79
CA ARG A 470 14.30 -15.98 25.72
C ARG A 470 13.54 -16.51 26.95
N ASP A 471 13.87 -15.98 28.14
CA ASP A 471 13.42 -16.54 29.41
C ASP A 471 12.47 -15.60 30.21
N SER A 472 12.33 -14.35 29.78
CA SER A 472 11.56 -13.34 30.50
C SER A 472 10.97 -12.28 29.57
N ALA A 473 9.97 -11.57 30.07
CA ALA A 473 9.36 -10.43 29.38
C ALA A 473 8.80 -9.45 30.40
N GLY A 474 8.62 -8.21 30.02
CA GLY A 474 8.06 -7.17 30.86
C GLY A 474 7.64 -5.93 30.08
N ILE A 475 7.07 -4.96 30.80
CA ILE A 475 6.56 -3.71 30.25
C ILE A 475 7.29 -2.55 30.91
N ALA A 476 7.66 -1.55 30.08
CA ALA A 476 8.06 -0.22 30.53
C ALA A 476 7.13 0.81 29.89
N GLN A 477 6.79 1.88 30.60
CA GLN A 477 5.86 2.91 30.13
C GLN A 477 6.32 4.30 30.52
N SER A 478 6.06 5.27 29.64
CA SER A 478 6.22 6.70 29.89
C SER A 478 4.89 7.40 29.56
N HIS A 479 4.45 8.28 30.42
CA HIS A 479 3.19 9.03 30.26
C HIS A 479 3.47 10.50 30.03
N PHE A 480 2.72 11.14 29.16
CA PHE A 480 2.91 12.51 28.72
C PHE A 480 1.61 13.29 28.69
N SER A 481 1.72 14.60 28.88
CA SER A 481 0.66 15.52 28.49
C SER A 481 0.59 15.65 26.97
N ALA A 482 -0.51 16.15 26.45
CA ALA A 482 -0.66 16.41 25.00
C ALA A 482 0.39 17.40 24.44
N ILE A 483 0.90 18.32 25.31
CA ILE A 483 1.96 19.28 24.94
C ILE A 483 3.28 18.52 24.79
N GLU A 484 3.65 17.72 25.79
CA GLU A 484 4.90 16.94 25.78
C GLU A 484 4.93 15.95 24.59
N MET A 485 3.80 15.35 24.25
CA MET A 485 3.72 14.48 23.08
C MET A 485 3.95 15.25 21.77
N LYS A 486 3.45 16.47 21.64
CA LYS A 486 3.75 17.34 20.48
C LYS A 486 5.23 17.72 20.45
N ASP A 487 5.81 18.06 21.58
CA ASP A 487 7.25 18.37 21.70
C ASP A 487 8.09 17.17 21.29
N PHE A 488 7.72 15.97 21.74
CA PHE A 488 8.36 14.72 21.34
C PHE A 488 8.26 14.49 19.82
N GLN A 489 7.07 14.64 19.22
CA GLN A 489 6.86 14.48 17.77
C GLN A 489 7.68 15.50 16.98
N HIS A 490 7.73 16.76 17.44
CA HIS A 490 8.56 17.79 16.82
C HIS A 490 10.05 17.45 16.92
N LEU A 491 10.53 17.00 18.08
CA LEU A 491 11.93 16.61 18.29
C LEU A 491 12.33 15.47 17.33
N VAL A 492 11.50 14.43 17.22
CA VAL A 492 11.78 13.30 16.32
C VAL A 492 11.75 13.75 14.85
N SER A 493 10.80 14.60 14.46
CA SER A 493 10.68 15.07 13.07
C SER A 493 11.86 15.95 12.64
N SER A 494 12.47 16.68 13.58
CA SER A 494 13.60 17.59 13.35
C SER A 494 14.97 16.92 13.54
N LEU A 495 15.04 15.64 13.91
CA LEU A 495 16.30 14.93 14.15
C LEU A 495 17.31 15.09 13.00
N PRO A 496 16.96 14.92 11.71
CA PRO A 496 17.95 15.03 10.64
C PRO A 496 18.67 16.38 10.58
N GLU A 497 17.98 17.43 10.99
CA GLU A 497 18.50 18.80 10.97
C GLU A 497 19.38 19.10 12.21
N ASN A 498 19.12 18.43 13.32
CA ASN A 498 19.74 18.67 14.62
C ASN A 498 20.94 17.76 14.95
N LEU A 499 21.34 16.85 14.06
CA LEU A 499 22.43 15.90 14.27
C LEU A 499 23.84 16.48 14.00
N GLY A 500 24.04 17.74 14.35
CA GLY A 500 25.31 18.45 14.30
C GLY A 500 26.17 18.22 15.58
N SER A 501 26.92 19.24 15.98
CA SER A 501 27.86 19.17 17.12
C SER A 501 27.18 18.91 18.48
N ASP A 502 25.95 19.35 18.66
CA ASP A 502 25.23 19.32 19.95
C ASP A 502 24.21 18.17 20.05
N TRP A 503 24.30 17.17 19.18
CA TRP A 503 23.37 16.04 19.09
C TRP A 503 23.12 15.31 20.42
N GLN A 504 24.13 15.27 21.33
CA GLN A 504 24.02 14.61 22.64
C GLN A 504 22.87 15.22 23.47
N LYS A 505 22.66 16.54 23.39
CA LYS A 505 21.61 17.23 24.12
C LYS A 505 20.23 16.80 23.65
N ASP A 506 20.04 16.73 22.34
CA ASP A 506 18.74 16.34 21.75
C ASP A 506 18.44 14.87 22.03
N PHE A 507 19.46 13.99 21.95
CA PHE A 507 19.27 12.58 22.28
C PHE A 507 19.13 12.33 23.77
N HIS A 508 19.72 13.14 24.63
CA HIS A 508 19.45 13.07 26.06
C HIS A 508 17.98 13.43 26.36
N LYS A 509 17.47 14.50 25.74
CA LYS A 509 16.07 14.88 25.84
C LYS A 509 15.14 13.78 25.28
N LEU A 510 15.46 13.24 24.10
CA LEU A 510 14.71 12.17 23.47
C LEU A 510 14.70 10.91 24.34
N SER A 511 15.84 10.52 24.92
CA SER A 511 15.95 9.35 25.80
C SER A 511 15.03 9.47 27.03
N GLY A 512 14.81 10.68 27.55
CA GLY A 512 13.92 10.93 28.68
C GLY A 512 12.43 10.67 28.35
N PHE A 513 12.06 10.69 27.07
CA PHE A 513 10.71 10.32 26.63
C PHE A 513 10.55 8.80 26.46
N LEU A 514 11.58 8.10 26.07
CA LEU A 514 11.49 6.70 25.68
C LEU A 514 11.44 5.76 26.90
N PRO A 515 10.53 4.79 26.96
CA PRO A 515 10.48 3.77 28.01
C PRO A 515 11.56 2.70 27.76
N ILE A 516 12.85 3.12 27.80
CA ILE A 516 14.00 2.27 27.45
C ILE A 516 14.76 1.79 28.68
N ASP A 517 14.41 2.25 29.87
CA ASP A 517 15.00 1.75 31.11
C ASP A 517 14.41 0.38 31.47
N ILE A 518 14.89 -0.64 30.76
CA ILE A 518 14.38 -2.02 30.82
C ILE A 518 15.43 -2.94 31.48
N ALA A 519 14.97 -3.93 32.22
CA ALA A 519 15.84 -4.83 32.98
C ALA A 519 16.94 -5.52 32.14
N PRO A 520 16.74 -5.95 30.88
CA PRO A 520 17.83 -6.54 30.10
C PRO A 520 19.02 -5.62 29.82
N LEU A 521 18.79 -4.31 29.66
CA LEU A 521 19.88 -3.36 29.36
C LEU A 521 20.85 -3.14 30.51
N SER A 522 20.51 -3.52 31.72
CA SER A 522 21.41 -3.50 32.87
C SER A 522 22.28 -4.76 33.00
N GLN A 523 22.14 -5.72 32.06
CA GLN A 523 22.82 -7.02 32.12
C GLN A 523 23.75 -7.19 30.90
N ASP A 524 25.05 -7.31 31.13
CA ASP A 524 26.08 -7.45 30.07
C ASP A 524 25.90 -8.65 29.15
N ARG A 525 25.06 -9.61 29.52
CA ARG A 525 24.80 -10.80 28.69
C ARG A 525 23.97 -10.49 27.42
N TYR A 526 23.21 -9.40 27.42
CA TYR A 526 22.38 -9.01 26.28
C TYR A 526 23.13 -7.99 25.44
N SER A 527 23.71 -8.44 24.32
CA SER A 527 24.49 -7.61 23.41
C SER A 527 23.77 -7.27 22.11
N HIS A 528 22.64 -7.97 21.80
CA HIS A 528 21.86 -7.77 20.60
C HIS A 528 20.48 -7.23 20.94
N MET A 529 20.12 -6.12 20.31
CA MET A 529 18.81 -5.49 20.46
C MET A 529 18.04 -5.53 19.16
N LEU A 530 16.84 -6.12 19.19
CA LEU A 530 15.88 -6.10 18.11
C LEU A 530 14.80 -5.07 18.45
N ILE A 531 14.65 -4.04 17.63
CA ILE A 531 13.68 -2.97 17.82
C ILE A 531 12.52 -3.15 16.87
N VAL A 532 11.29 -3.19 17.39
CA VAL A 532 10.05 -3.09 16.62
C VAL A 532 9.42 -1.73 16.91
N PRO A 533 9.71 -0.70 16.11
CA PRO A 533 9.22 0.64 16.39
C PRO A 533 7.75 0.79 15.96
N ASP A 534 7.03 1.70 16.59
CA ASP A 534 5.66 2.06 16.22
C ASP A 534 5.56 3.54 15.86
N GLY A 535 4.81 3.83 14.80
CA GLY A 535 4.54 5.20 14.40
C GLY A 535 5.83 5.99 14.15
N ILE A 536 5.89 7.19 14.68
CA ILE A 536 7.02 8.13 14.51
C ILE A 536 8.34 7.60 15.07
N LEU A 537 8.31 6.63 15.98
CA LEU A 537 9.50 5.98 16.51
C LEU A 537 10.33 5.26 15.44
N SER A 538 9.72 4.95 14.28
CA SER A 538 10.45 4.39 13.14
C SER A 538 11.50 5.33 12.55
N LEU A 539 11.47 6.62 12.88
CA LEU A 539 12.44 7.63 12.45
C LEU A 539 13.60 7.80 13.47
N VAL A 540 13.56 7.11 14.61
CA VAL A 540 14.55 7.25 15.67
C VAL A 540 15.70 6.28 15.44
N PRO A 541 16.95 6.75 15.30
CA PRO A 541 18.13 5.89 15.36
C PRO A 541 18.40 5.50 16.82
N PHE A 542 17.82 4.38 17.25
CA PHE A 542 17.87 3.92 18.64
C PHE A 542 19.31 3.69 19.14
N GLU A 543 20.26 3.48 18.25
CA GLU A 543 21.69 3.35 18.60
C GLU A 543 22.25 4.57 19.37
N LEU A 544 21.67 5.76 19.14
CA LEU A 544 22.07 6.99 19.81
C LEU A 544 21.34 7.23 21.14
N VAL A 545 20.27 6.47 21.40
CA VAL A 545 19.49 6.60 22.64
C VAL A 545 20.37 6.16 23.82
N SER A 546 20.39 6.96 24.87
CA SER A 546 21.16 6.71 26.08
C SER A 546 20.32 6.01 27.14
N THR A 547 20.86 5.00 27.76
CA THR A 547 20.32 4.39 28.99
C THR A 547 20.60 5.26 30.21
N SER A 548 20.08 4.87 31.36
CA SER A 548 20.35 5.51 32.66
C SER A 548 21.86 5.67 33.00
N GLY A 549 22.73 4.90 32.33
CA GLY A 549 24.18 5.04 32.41
C GLY A 549 24.78 6.17 31.59
N GLY A 550 24.00 6.93 30.83
CA GLY A 550 24.42 8.12 30.07
C GLY A 550 25.21 7.84 28.78
N LYS A 551 25.46 6.57 28.43
CA LYS A 551 26.15 6.19 27.19
C LYS A 551 25.12 5.77 26.12
N PRO A 552 25.37 6.08 24.82
CA PRO A 552 24.54 5.60 23.73
C PRO A 552 24.53 4.06 23.65
N LEU A 553 23.42 3.46 23.28
CA LEU A 553 23.32 2.02 23.06
C LEU A 553 24.36 1.47 22.10
N LEU A 554 24.76 2.26 21.11
CA LEU A 554 25.84 1.95 20.16
C LEU A 554 27.16 1.48 20.84
N GLU A 555 27.46 1.98 22.02
CA GLU A 555 28.71 1.63 22.73
C GLU A 555 28.74 0.16 23.19
N SER A 556 27.57 -0.40 23.50
CA SER A 556 27.43 -1.74 24.09
C SER A 556 26.58 -2.73 23.30
N HIS A 557 25.67 -2.26 22.45
CA HIS A 557 24.69 -3.12 21.81
C HIS A 557 24.71 -2.99 20.27
N ASP A 558 24.54 -4.13 19.61
CA ASP A 558 24.19 -4.16 18.20
C ASP A 558 22.68 -3.96 18.09
N VAL A 559 22.24 -3.04 17.23
CA VAL A 559 20.82 -2.74 17.04
C VAL A 559 20.37 -3.16 15.64
N THR A 560 19.23 -3.82 15.59
CA THR A 560 18.56 -4.22 14.33
C THR A 560 17.08 -3.91 14.43
N TYR A 561 16.47 -3.50 13.33
CA TYR A 561 15.07 -3.12 13.27
C TYR A 561 14.22 -4.22 12.62
N LEU A 562 13.01 -4.40 13.12
CA LEU A 562 12.03 -5.31 12.56
C LEU A 562 10.72 -4.56 12.31
N PRO A 563 10.06 -4.74 11.16
CA PRO A 563 8.71 -4.20 10.95
C PRO A 563 7.66 -4.88 11.84
N SER A 564 7.93 -6.09 12.30
CA SER A 564 7.10 -6.90 13.21
C SER A 564 7.93 -8.07 13.73
N ALA A 565 7.68 -8.50 14.95
CA ALA A 565 8.35 -9.65 15.57
C ALA A 565 8.03 -10.97 14.83
N VAL A 566 6.98 -11.02 14.04
CA VAL A 566 6.60 -12.16 13.18
C VAL A 566 7.75 -12.62 12.27
N LEU A 567 8.67 -11.71 11.89
CA LEU A 567 9.85 -12.07 11.10
C LEU A 567 10.73 -13.13 11.76
N LEU A 568 10.74 -13.21 13.08
CA LEU A 568 11.51 -14.20 13.84
C LEU A 568 10.97 -15.63 13.60
N LEU A 569 9.68 -15.77 13.27
CA LEU A 569 9.07 -17.06 12.96
C LEU A 569 9.54 -17.61 11.60
N ARG A 570 10.08 -16.76 10.71
CA ARG A 570 10.64 -17.17 9.42
C ARG A 570 11.91 -18.03 9.55
N GLY A 571 12.73 -17.78 10.56
CA GLY A 571 14.05 -18.40 10.72
C GLY A 571 14.06 -19.94 10.71
N ALA A 572 12.93 -20.59 10.99
CA ALA A 572 12.77 -22.04 10.90
C ALA A 572 12.65 -22.56 9.45
N LEU A 573 12.36 -21.68 8.47
CA LEU A 573 12.07 -22.09 7.09
C LEU A 573 13.25 -21.85 6.12
N GLN A 574 14.29 -21.13 6.53
CA GLN A 574 15.43 -20.77 5.67
C GLN A 574 16.76 -20.80 6.43
N GLN A 575 17.33 -21.97 6.64
CA GLN A 575 18.77 -22.07 6.96
C GLN A 575 19.57 -21.68 5.71
N ALA A 576 20.30 -20.53 5.77
CA ALA A 576 21.29 -20.24 4.75
C ALA A 576 22.44 -21.24 4.87
N SER A 577 22.98 -21.65 3.74
CA SER A 577 24.27 -22.32 3.73
C SER A 577 25.30 -21.39 4.38
N ALA A 578 26.01 -21.86 5.38
CA ALA A 578 27.12 -21.11 5.99
C ALA A 578 28.32 -20.94 5.02
N ILE A 579 28.27 -21.62 3.88
CA ILE A 579 29.35 -21.74 2.89
C ILE A 579 28.83 -21.35 1.52
N GLY A 580 29.48 -20.40 0.86
CA GLY A 580 29.32 -20.07 -0.55
C GLY A 580 30.40 -20.73 -1.41
N TYR A 581 30.05 -21.07 -2.63
CA TYR A 581 31.00 -21.64 -3.58
C TYR A 581 31.50 -20.58 -4.57
N PRO A 582 32.75 -20.68 -5.08
CA PRO A 582 33.38 -19.65 -5.93
C PRO A 582 32.62 -19.35 -7.25
N TRP A 583 31.80 -20.29 -7.73
CA TRP A 583 30.98 -20.11 -8.94
C TRP A 583 29.67 -19.37 -8.68
N GLN A 584 29.26 -19.25 -7.41
CA GLN A 584 28.06 -18.49 -7.05
C GLN A 584 28.38 -16.99 -7.03
N PRO A 585 27.45 -16.12 -7.49
CA PRO A 585 27.63 -14.68 -7.34
C PRO A 585 27.55 -14.31 -5.86
N GLN A 586 28.62 -13.70 -5.34
CA GLN A 586 28.63 -13.15 -3.98
C GLN A 586 28.02 -11.78 -3.93
N LEU A 587 28.38 -10.90 -4.86
CA LEU A 587 27.94 -9.51 -4.92
C LEU A 587 27.42 -9.16 -6.30
N VAL A 588 26.24 -8.53 -6.34
CA VAL A 588 25.72 -7.77 -7.48
C VAL A 588 25.62 -6.30 -7.08
N GLY A 589 26.27 -5.42 -7.83
CA GLY A 589 26.33 -3.99 -7.57
C GLY A 589 25.78 -3.16 -8.72
N PHE A 590 24.98 -2.15 -8.41
CA PHE A 590 24.42 -1.17 -9.34
C PHE A 590 24.75 0.24 -8.86
N GLY A 591 25.26 1.11 -9.73
CA GLY A 591 25.56 2.48 -9.34
C GLY A 591 26.08 3.37 -10.46
N ASP A 592 26.28 4.63 -10.09
CA ASP A 592 26.70 5.68 -11.02
C ASP A 592 25.78 5.78 -12.27
N PRO A 593 24.42 5.81 -12.08
CA PRO A 593 23.52 5.82 -13.21
C PRO A 593 23.74 7.06 -14.07
N ALA A 594 23.77 6.86 -15.39
CA ALA A 594 23.82 7.98 -16.32
C ALA A 594 22.50 8.75 -16.27
N VAL A 595 22.56 10.04 -15.90
CA VAL A 595 21.39 10.91 -15.85
C VAL A 595 21.29 11.72 -17.14
N VAL A 596 20.22 11.50 -17.90
CA VAL A 596 19.93 12.29 -19.12
C VAL A 596 18.99 13.44 -18.72
N GLY A 597 19.43 14.68 -18.99
CA GLY A 597 18.62 15.87 -18.75
C GLY A 597 17.40 15.91 -19.68
N SER A 598 16.22 15.52 -19.16
CA SER A 598 14.96 15.87 -19.79
C SER A 598 14.51 17.21 -19.23
N GLY A 599 14.12 18.14 -20.10
CA GLY A 599 13.62 19.45 -19.74
C GLY A 599 12.53 19.41 -18.66
N GLU A 600 12.63 20.40 -17.82
CA GLU A 600 11.61 20.96 -16.90
C GLU A 600 10.37 20.13 -16.61
N SER A 601 10.27 19.53 -15.44
CA SER A 601 9.15 19.69 -14.51
C SER A 601 9.06 18.74 -13.31
N SER A 602 9.98 17.78 -13.08
CA SER A 602 9.79 16.86 -11.94
C SER A 602 10.99 16.64 -11.02
N LEU A 603 12.10 17.32 -11.24
CA LEU A 603 13.30 17.22 -10.39
C LEU A 603 13.56 18.51 -9.57
N THR A 604 12.54 19.25 -9.21
CA THR A 604 12.67 20.50 -8.47
C THR A 604 13.33 20.37 -7.09
N ALA A 605 13.34 19.18 -6.50
CA ALA A 605 14.07 18.93 -5.24
C ALA A 605 15.57 18.64 -5.44
N SER A 606 15.98 18.19 -6.64
CA SER A 606 17.41 17.87 -6.93
C SER A 606 18.18 19.08 -7.48
N ARG A 607 17.50 20.10 -7.98
CA ARG A 607 18.13 21.28 -8.59
C ARG A 607 18.75 22.28 -7.61
N GLN A 608 18.47 22.19 -6.32
CA GLN A 608 19.09 23.11 -5.35
C GLN A 608 20.58 22.83 -5.08
N ASN A 609 21.15 21.69 -5.52
CA ASN A 609 22.56 21.35 -5.30
C ASN A 609 23.33 20.84 -6.55
N GLY A 610 22.94 21.20 -7.75
CA GLY A 610 23.83 21.29 -8.92
C GLY A 610 24.58 20.05 -9.43
N SER A 611 24.38 18.82 -8.94
CA SER A 611 25.06 17.64 -9.48
C SER A 611 24.05 16.50 -9.69
N SER A 612 23.84 16.16 -10.95
CA SER A 612 23.03 15.01 -11.35
C SER A 612 23.80 13.67 -11.34
N ALA A 613 25.10 13.68 -11.13
CA ALA A 613 25.96 12.51 -11.07
C ALA A 613 26.29 12.11 -9.62
N LEU A 614 26.49 10.80 -9.38
CA LEU A 614 26.97 10.23 -8.11
C LEU A 614 28.37 9.59 -8.32
N PRO A 615 29.42 10.37 -8.53
CA PRO A 615 30.73 9.83 -8.90
C PRO A 615 31.34 8.93 -7.83
N ALA A 616 31.03 9.16 -6.54
CA ALA A 616 31.52 8.33 -5.45
C ALA A 616 30.83 6.95 -5.41
N SER A 617 29.63 6.81 -5.98
CA SER A 617 28.89 5.53 -5.96
C SER A 617 29.58 4.45 -6.81
N GLY A 618 30.13 4.80 -7.94
CA GLY A 618 30.90 3.87 -8.79
C GLY A 618 32.19 3.40 -8.12
N GLU A 619 32.90 4.29 -7.42
CA GLU A 619 34.11 3.95 -6.65
C GLU A 619 33.76 3.08 -5.43
N GLU A 620 32.68 3.42 -4.72
CA GLU A 620 32.14 2.64 -3.62
C GLU A 620 31.95 1.18 -4.00
N ILE A 621 31.24 0.92 -5.09
CA ILE A 621 30.93 -0.43 -5.56
C ILE A 621 32.18 -1.19 -5.98
N ARG A 622 33.13 -0.56 -6.71
CA ARG A 622 34.40 -1.19 -7.10
C ARG A 622 35.23 -1.57 -5.86
N THR A 623 35.28 -0.70 -4.87
CA THR A 623 36.01 -0.95 -3.62
C THR A 623 35.38 -2.11 -2.85
N ILE A 624 34.04 -2.14 -2.71
CA ILE A 624 33.33 -3.25 -2.09
C ILE A 624 33.58 -4.56 -2.84
N ALA A 625 33.53 -4.54 -4.15
CA ALA A 625 33.80 -5.71 -5.00
C ALA A 625 35.22 -6.26 -4.80
N SER A 626 36.22 -5.39 -4.60
CA SER A 626 37.61 -5.79 -4.31
C SER A 626 37.75 -6.53 -2.96
N MET A 627 36.81 -6.35 -2.05
CA MET A 627 36.77 -7.04 -0.77
C MET A 627 36.10 -8.43 -0.88
N SER A 628 35.34 -8.68 -1.94
CA SER A 628 34.62 -9.93 -2.13
C SER A 628 35.58 -11.09 -2.44
N ALA A 629 35.31 -12.24 -1.84
CA ALA A 629 36.07 -13.48 -2.12
C ALA A 629 35.39 -14.33 -3.21
N GLY A 630 34.10 -14.09 -3.47
CA GLY A 630 33.32 -14.78 -4.48
C GLY A 630 33.18 -13.96 -5.76
N ARG A 631 32.35 -14.45 -6.66
CA ARG A 631 32.11 -13.82 -7.97
C ARG A 631 31.34 -12.51 -7.83
N THR A 632 31.76 -11.46 -8.53
CA THR A 632 31.10 -10.15 -8.52
C THR A 632 30.55 -9.82 -9.89
N ARG A 633 29.39 -9.14 -9.93
CA ARG A 633 28.80 -8.53 -11.13
C ARG A 633 28.49 -7.08 -10.84
N LEU A 634 29.06 -6.19 -11.62
CA LEU A 634 28.89 -4.74 -11.46
C LEU A 634 28.25 -4.16 -12.71
N PHE A 635 27.24 -3.33 -12.49
CA PHE A 635 26.52 -2.58 -13.51
C PHE A 635 26.68 -1.09 -13.17
N LEU A 636 27.52 -0.39 -13.92
CA LEU A 636 27.90 1.00 -13.64
C LEU A 636 27.67 1.88 -14.88
N GLY A 637 27.36 3.14 -14.67
CA GLY A 637 27.12 4.07 -15.75
C GLY A 637 25.94 3.61 -16.62
N LEU A 638 26.10 3.61 -17.93
CA LEU A 638 25.06 3.16 -18.89
C LEU A 638 24.68 1.69 -18.74
N GLU A 639 25.44 0.88 -18.04
CA GLU A 639 25.08 -0.52 -17.75
C GLU A 639 24.13 -0.66 -16.55
N ASP A 640 24.02 0.38 -15.72
CA ASP A 640 23.09 0.46 -14.58
C ASP A 640 21.65 0.63 -15.08
N ARG A 641 21.08 -0.44 -15.64
CA ARG A 641 19.75 -0.44 -16.25
C ARG A 641 18.75 -1.22 -15.42
N LYS A 642 17.53 -0.76 -15.38
CA LYS A 642 16.41 -1.45 -14.73
C LYS A 642 16.28 -2.91 -15.23
N ARG A 643 16.43 -3.16 -16.52
CA ARG A 643 16.42 -4.51 -17.11
C ARG A 643 17.52 -5.39 -16.54
N SER A 644 18.75 -4.86 -16.41
CA SER A 644 19.89 -5.59 -15.83
C SER A 644 19.62 -5.96 -14.37
N PHE A 645 18.89 -5.11 -13.65
CA PHE A 645 18.47 -5.38 -12.26
C PHE A 645 17.53 -6.59 -12.19
N PHE A 646 16.45 -6.63 -12.98
CA PHE A 646 15.53 -7.77 -13.00
C PHE A 646 16.20 -9.07 -13.44
N ASP A 647 17.09 -9.00 -14.41
CA ASP A 647 17.85 -10.16 -14.85
C ASP A 647 18.82 -10.66 -13.76
N SER A 648 19.44 -9.73 -12.99
CA SER A 648 20.39 -10.09 -11.93
C SER A 648 19.72 -10.65 -10.69
N ALA A 649 18.49 -10.27 -10.36
CA ALA A 649 17.73 -10.82 -9.23
C ALA A 649 17.55 -12.34 -9.37
N ARG A 650 17.53 -12.87 -10.59
CA ARG A 650 17.43 -14.32 -10.89
C ARG A 650 18.73 -15.09 -10.62
N TYR A 651 19.86 -14.43 -10.42
CA TYR A 651 21.15 -15.12 -10.27
C TYR A 651 21.46 -15.62 -8.85
N GLY A 652 20.58 -15.35 -7.86
CA GLY A 652 20.73 -15.84 -6.49
C GLY A 652 22.00 -15.31 -5.79
N ALA A 653 22.34 -14.03 -5.98
CA ALA A 653 23.47 -13.41 -5.31
C ALA A 653 23.24 -13.37 -3.78
N THR A 654 24.36 -13.47 -3.02
CA THR A 654 24.34 -13.37 -1.56
C THR A 654 24.13 -11.93 -1.10
N LEU A 655 24.71 -10.96 -1.82
CA LEU A 655 24.70 -9.54 -1.53
C LEU A 655 24.19 -8.76 -2.76
N LEU A 656 23.26 -7.85 -2.55
CA LEU A 656 22.85 -6.84 -3.49
C LEU A 656 23.26 -5.47 -2.96
N HIS A 657 23.89 -4.64 -3.78
CA HIS A 657 24.26 -3.28 -3.42
C HIS A 657 23.80 -2.32 -4.52
N LEU A 658 22.88 -1.42 -4.16
CA LEU A 658 22.34 -0.38 -5.03
C LEU A 658 22.81 0.99 -4.51
N SER A 659 23.65 1.68 -5.26
CA SER A 659 24.15 3.02 -4.97
C SER A 659 23.66 3.99 -6.03
N THR A 660 22.46 4.53 -5.84
CA THR A 660 21.69 5.33 -6.82
C THR A 660 20.87 6.43 -6.14
N HIS A 661 20.17 7.22 -6.94
CA HIS A 661 19.19 8.16 -6.42
C HIS A 661 17.88 7.46 -6.04
N ALA A 662 17.34 7.80 -4.88
CA ALA A 662 16.00 7.41 -4.45
C ALA A 662 15.12 8.65 -4.29
N VAL A 663 13.85 8.50 -4.62
CA VAL A 663 12.81 9.50 -4.40
C VAL A 663 11.71 8.83 -3.58
N ALA A 664 11.56 9.25 -2.34
CA ALA A 664 10.44 8.84 -1.51
C ALA A 664 9.21 9.69 -1.85
N ASP A 665 8.09 9.03 -2.14
CA ASP A 665 6.80 9.68 -2.32
C ASP A 665 6.03 9.56 -0.99
N MET A 666 5.79 10.70 -0.34
CA MET A 666 5.16 10.74 0.99
C MET A 666 3.65 10.58 0.91
N ASP A 667 3.05 10.84 -0.24
CA ASP A 667 1.61 10.75 -0.45
C ASP A 667 1.21 9.35 -0.96
N ASP A 668 1.99 8.79 -1.90
CA ASP A 668 1.80 7.43 -2.41
C ASP A 668 3.13 6.65 -2.36
N PRO A 669 3.38 5.88 -1.29
CA PRO A 669 4.63 5.11 -1.14
C PRO A 669 4.93 4.15 -2.28
N GLU A 670 3.91 3.63 -2.98
CA GLU A 670 4.13 2.75 -4.13
C GLU A 670 4.78 3.46 -5.32
N ARG A 671 4.71 4.80 -5.36
CA ARG A 671 5.40 5.67 -6.33
C ARG A 671 6.82 6.04 -5.92
N SER A 672 7.23 5.72 -4.70
CA SER A 672 8.65 5.80 -4.32
C SER A 672 9.48 4.99 -5.30
N ARG A 673 10.63 5.53 -5.73
CA ARG A 673 11.36 4.96 -6.86
C ARG A 673 12.86 5.13 -6.73
N LEU A 674 13.58 4.19 -7.34
CA LEU A 674 15.02 4.24 -7.55
C LEU A 674 15.32 4.60 -9.00
N LEU A 675 16.34 5.42 -9.22
CA LEU A 675 16.78 5.86 -10.55
C LEU A 675 17.69 4.82 -11.19
N PHE A 676 17.46 4.54 -12.46
CA PHE A 676 18.33 3.74 -13.33
C PHE A 676 18.66 4.50 -14.60
N SER A 677 19.73 4.11 -15.27
CA SER A 677 20.11 4.65 -16.57
C SER A 677 19.07 4.33 -17.64
N PRO A 678 18.99 5.11 -18.71
CA PRO A 678 18.14 4.81 -19.86
C PRO A 678 18.46 3.44 -20.47
N ASP A 679 17.47 2.76 -21.04
CA ASP A 679 17.70 1.53 -21.77
C ASP A 679 18.50 1.75 -23.07
N GLU A 680 18.30 2.93 -23.71
CA GLU A 680 19.04 3.34 -24.89
C GLU A 680 19.53 4.80 -24.76
N PRO A 681 20.67 5.16 -25.40
CA PRO A 681 21.14 6.53 -25.38
C PRO A 681 20.09 7.51 -25.95
N GLY A 682 19.82 8.59 -25.23
CA GLY A 682 18.87 9.63 -25.63
C GLY A 682 17.43 9.39 -25.15
N GLN A 683 17.13 8.26 -24.54
CA GLN A 683 15.87 8.03 -23.88
C GLN A 683 15.86 8.62 -22.45
N PRO A 684 14.69 8.88 -21.87
CA PRO A 684 14.59 9.29 -20.46
C PRO A 684 15.06 8.18 -19.52
N ASN A 685 15.49 8.57 -18.32
CA ASN A 685 15.87 7.62 -17.27
C ASN A 685 14.72 6.69 -16.89
N ASN A 686 15.08 5.45 -16.57
CA ASN A 686 14.14 4.46 -16.04
C ASN A 686 14.04 4.56 -14.51
N TYR A 687 12.89 4.20 -13.98
CA TYR A 687 12.63 4.15 -12.55
C TYR A 687 12.15 2.76 -12.13
N LEU A 688 12.72 2.25 -11.03
CA LEU A 688 12.23 1.07 -10.34
C LEU A 688 11.32 1.53 -9.19
N PHE A 689 10.02 1.27 -9.30
CA PHE A 689 9.05 1.66 -8.30
C PHE A 689 9.03 0.68 -7.13
N LEU A 690 8.70 1.19 -5.93
CA LEU A 690 8.59 0.36 -4.72
C LEU A 690 7.66 -0.84 -4.91
N LYS A 691 6.55 -0.68 -5.61
CA LYS A 691 5.61 -1.77 -5.91
C LYS A 691 6.26 -2.92 -6.68
N GLU A 692 7.20 -2.65 -7.57
CA GLU A 692 7.88 -3.66 -8.37
C GLU A 692 8.87 -4.50 -7.57
N LEU A 693 9.41 -3.94 -6.46
CA LEU A 693 10.28 -4.67 -5.55
C LEU A 693 9.56 -5.79 -4.81
N TYR A 694 8.26 -5.60 -4.50
CA TYR A 694 7.46 -6.63 -3.84
C TYR A 694 7.29 -7.91 -4.67
N ASP A 695 7.39 -7.82 -6.00
CA ASP A 695 7.19 -8.93 -6.93
C ASP A 695 8.49 -9.69 -7.24
N LEU A 696 9.63 -9.27 -6.65
CA LEU A 696 10.91 -9.93 -6.82
C LEU A 696 11.01 -11.22 -5.98
N ASP A 697 11.86 -12.14 -6.41
CA ASP A 697 12.29 -13.30 -5.62
C ASP A 697 13.75 -13.10 -5.17
N LEU A 698 13.92 -12.59 -3.95
CA LEU A 698 15.22 -12.38 -3.31
C LEU A 698 15.56 -13.46 -2.26
N ARG A 699 14.88 -14.61 -2.33
CA ARG A 699 15.16 -15.73 -1.41
C ARG A 699 16.59 -16.23 -1.60
N GLY A 700 17.32 -16.38 -0.50
CA GLY A 700 18.75 -16.71 -0.53
C GLY A 700 19.68 -15.50 -0.41
N MET A 701 19.20 -14.29 -0.61
CA MET A 701 19.95 -13.06 -0.40
C MET A 701 20.15 -12.78 1.11
N SER A 702 21.39 -12.66 1.53
CA SER A 702 21.74 -12.38 2.93
C SER A 702 21.55 -10.91 3.29
N LEU A 703 21.83 -10.01 2.33
CA LEU A 703 21.74 -8.57 2.55
C LEU A 703 21.47 -7.85 1.23
N ALA A 704 20.45 -6.99 1.23
CA ALA A 704 20.22 -5.97 0.20
C ALA A 704 20.57 -4.60 0.80
N THR A 705 21.51 -3.88 0.22
CA THR A 705 21.92 -2.54 0.63
C THR A 705 21.40 -1.52 -0.35
N LEU A 706 20.70 -0.50 0.14
CA LEU A 706 20.32 0.69 -0.60
C LEU A 706 21.16 1.87 -0.08
N SER A 707 22.28 2.12 -0.77
CA SER A 707 23.13 3.28 -0.57
C SER A 707 22.55 4.47 -1.34
N ALA A 708 21.34 4.91 -0.93
CA ALA A 708 20.56 5.94 -1.57
C ALA A 708 19.84 6.79 -0.52
N CYS A 709 19.50 8.03 -0.89
CA CYS A 709 18.90 8.96 0.04
C CYS A 709 17.46 8.57 0.42
N ASP A 710 17.08 8.82 1.68
CA ASP A 710 15.68 8.73 2.14
C ASP A 710 14.99 7.37 1.89
N THR A 711 15.75 6.28 1.86
CA THR A 711 15.21 4.95 1.51
C THR A 711 14.34 4.33 2.60
N GLU A 712 14.43 4.83 3.84
CA GLU A 712 13.53 4.48 4.94
C GLU A 712 12.46 5.57 5.18
N ARG A 713 12.43 6.62 4.36
CA ARG A 713 11.34 7.59 4.35
C ARG A 713 10.18 7.10 3.48
N GLY A 714 8.96 7.35 3.93
CA GLY A 714 7.73 7.02 3.24
C GLY A 714 6.55 7.49 4.07
N ARG A 715 5.33 7.31 3.57
CA ARG A 715 4.12 7.63 4.31
C ARG A 715 4.07 6.82 5.60
N LEU A 716 3.96 7.51 6.73
CA LEU A 716 3.68 6.89 8.01
C LEU A 716 2.19 6.51 8.03
N ALA A 717 1.89 5.26 7.74
CA ALA A 717 0.52 4.75 7.77
C ALA A 717 0.18 4.22 9.16
N PRO A 718 -0.92 4.67 9.79
CA PRO A 718 -1.34 4.16 11.09
C PRO A 718 -1.50 2.64 11.07
N GLY A 719 -0.87 1.94 12.01
CA GLY A 719 -0.89 0.47 12.07
C GLY A 719 0.00 -0.26 11.06
N GLU A 720 0.42 0.37 9.97
CA GLU A 720 1.36 -0.23 9.02
C GLU A 720 2.80 0.27 9.22
N GLY A 721 3.00 1.42 9.90
CA GLY A 721 4.30 2.07 10.04
C GLY A 721 4.78 2.70 8.73
N ILE A 722 6.09 2.92 8.58
CA ILE A 722 6.65 3.51 7.36
C ILE A 722 6.62 2.48 6.23
N GLN A 723 5.98 2.82 5.12
CA GLN A 723 6.03 2.04 3.89
C GLN A 723 7.30 2.42 3.13
N ALA A 724 8.39 1.70 3.41
CA ALA A 724 9.73 1.99 2.91
C ALA A 724 10.31 0.82 2.10
N PHE A 725 11.41 1.08 1.42
CA PHE A 725 12.11 0.09 0.59
C PHE A 725 12.57 -1.14 1.38
N SER A 726 12.97 -0.98 2.66
CA SER A 726 13.37 -2.10 3.51
C SER A 726 12.29 -3.19 3.60
N ARG A 727 11.03 -2.79 3.78
CA ARG A 727 9.90 -3.72 3.85
C ARG A 727 9.68 -4.49 2.56
N ALA A 728 9.80 -3.81 1.40
CA ALA A 728 9.65 -4.45 0.11
C ALA A 728 10.76 -5.49 -0.12
N LEU A 729 12.01 -5.16 0.20
CA LEU A 729 13.14 -6.08 0.09
C LEU A 729 13.01 -7.30 1.00
N LEU A 730 12.56 -7.09 2.24
CA LEU A 730 12.29 -8.18 3.19
C LEU A 730 11.12 -9.05 2.71
N ALA A 731 10.04 -8.44 2.21
CA ALA A 731 8.90 -9.17 1.67
C ALA A 731 9.26 -9.96 0.42
N ALA A 732 10.11 -9.41 -0.45
CA ALA A 732 10.65 -10.09 -1.63
C ALA A 732 11.56 -11.29 -1.29
N GLY A 733 12.02 -11.38 -0.03
CA GLY A 733 12.75 -12.56 0.41
C GLY A 733 14.16 -12.31 0.92
N SER A 734 14.71 -11.09 0.84
CA SER A 734 16.00 -10.76 1.47
C SER A 734 15.93 -11.01 2.98
N ARG A 735 17.03 -11.49 3.56
CA ARG A 735 17.12 -11.69 5.02
C ARG A 735 17.25 -10.39 5.76
N SER A 736 17.97 -9.45 5.17
CA SER A 736 18.23 -8.14 5.76
C SER A 736 18.22 -7.07 4.67
N ALA A 737 17.87 -5.86 5.05
CA ALA A 737 17.97 -4.66 4.24
C ALA A 737 18.73 -3.58 5.03
N LEU A 738 19.74 -2.98 4.42
CA LEU A 738 20.42 -1.80 4.94
C LEU A 738 19.95 -0.59 4.16
N THR A 739 19.37 0.39 4.85
CA THR A 739 18.66 1.56 4.29
C THR A 739 19.02 2.82 5.07
N THR A 740 18.52 3.99 4.66
CA THR A 740 18.83 5.28 5.28
C THR A 740 17.59 6.02 5.75
N LEU A 741 17.60 6.53 6.98
CA LEU A 741 16.52 7.34 7.58
C LEU A 741 16.45 8.76 6.99
N TRP A 742 17.55 9.31 6.53
CA TRP A 742 17.65 10.63 5.91
C TRP A 742 18.78 10.69 4.88
N ARG A 743 18.82 11.78 4.15
CA ARG A 743 19.83 12.02 3.12
C ARG A 743 21.22 12.21 3.72
N VAL A 744 22.18 11.39 3.26
CA VAL A 744 23.61 11.52 3.57
C VAL A 744 24.37 11.93 2.30
N PRO A 745 25.35 12.85 2.39
CA PRO A 745 26.16 13.21 1.23
C PRO A 745 26.93 12.02 0.64
N ASP A 746 27.16 12.04 -0.68
CA ASP A 746 27.70 10.92 -1.48
C ASP A 746 29.07 10.44 -0.96
N GLN A 747 30.00 11.35 -0.72
CA GLN A 747 31.36 10.98 -0.27
C GLN A 747 31.40 10.36 1.14
N PRO A 748 30.77 10.93 2.19
CA PRO A 748 30.64 10.26 3.49
C PRO A 748 29.96 8.90 3.40
N THR A 749 28.91 8.77 2.56
CA THR A 749 28.22 7.50 2.33
C THR A 749 29.17 6.43 1.80
N SER A 750 29.95 6.76 0.76
CA SER A 750 30.93 5.84 0.17
C SER A 750 31.97 5.39 1.19
N GLN A 751 32.51 6.31 2.01
CA GLN A 751 33.48 5.97 3.05
C GLN A 751 32.84 5.07 4.12
N PHE A 752 31.62 5.36 4.54
CA PHE A 752 30.91 4.55 5.53
C PHE A 752 30.66 3.13 5.02
N MET A 753 30.16 2.99 3.79
CA MET A 753 29.90 1.68 3.18
C MET A 753 31.17 0.86 3.02
N GLN A 754 32.30 1.48 2.66
CA GLN A 754 33.59 0.80 2.61
C GLN A 754 34.00 0.23 3.98
N GLN A 755 33.80 0.97 5.07
CA GLN A 755 34.07 0.48 6.41
C GLN A 755 33.11 -0.64 6.84
N PHE A 756 31.81 -0.48 6.57
CA PHE A 756 30.82 -1.50 6.85
C PHE A 756 31.17 -2.83 6.16
N TYR A 757 31.44 -2.79 4.85
CA TYR A 757 31.81 -3.99 4.09
C TYR A 757 33.18 -4.56 4.46
N TYR A 758 34.13 -3.73 4.92
CA TYR A 758 35.38 -4.20 5.48
C TYR A 758 35.14 -5.08 6.71
N PHE A 759 34.32 -4.62 7.67
CA PHE A 759 33.99 -5.43 8.83
C PHE A 759 33.17 -6.69 8.46
N LEU A 760 32.24 -6.54 7.53
CA LEU A 760 31.39 -7.64 7.08
C LEU A 760 32.17 -8.74 6.34
N LEU A 761 32.97 -8.38 5.32
CA LEU A 761 33.61 -9.31 4.41
C LEU A 761 35.03 -9.71 4.80
N LYS A 762 35.86 -8.76 5.32
CA LYS A 762 37.26 -9.04 5.70
C LYS A 762 37.38 -9.48 7.16
N LYS A 763 36.59 -8.92 8.07
CA LYS A 763 36.57 -9.29 9.48
C LYS A 763 35.54 -10.35 9.83
N HIS A 764 34.67 -10.73 8.87
CA HIS A 764 33.63 -11.74 9.02
C HIS A 764 32.72 -11.53 10.22
N LYS A 765 32.40 -10.27 10.51
CA LYS A 765 31.46 -9.90 11.57
C LYS A 765 30.04 -10.18 11.16
N SER A 766 29.11 -10.34 12.10
CA SER A 766 27.69 -10.31 11.82
C SER A 766 27.30 -8.99 11.17
N LYS A 767 26.16 -8.93 10.50
CA LYS A 767 25.72 -7.70 9.80
C LYS A 767 25.51 -6.55 10.78
N ALA A 768 24.90 -6.84 11.95
CA ALA A 768 24.65 -5.84 12.99
C ALA A 768 25.96 -5.38 13.66
N GLU A 769 26.86 -6.32 13.99
CA GLU A 769 28.16 -5.98 14.56
C GLU A 769 29.04 -5.17 13.58
N ALA A 770 29.03 -5.54 12.29
CA ALA A 770 29.73 -4.81 11.24
C ALA A 770 29.24 -3.36 11.11
N LEU A 771 27.90 -3.16 11.16
CA LEU A 771 27.29 -1.84 11.13
C LEU A 771 27.68 -1.03 12.38
N ARG A 772 27.59 -1.63 13.57
CA ARG A 772 27.97 -1.01 14.83
C ARG A 772 29.44 -0.58 14.81
N LEU A 773 30.36 -1.44 14.39
CA LEU A 773 31.79 -1.12 14.33
C LEU A 773 32.09 -0.01 13.33
N ALA A 774 31.42 0.02 12.18
CA ALA A 774 31.55 1.12 11.24
C ALA A 774 31.08 2.45 11.85
N LYS A 775 29.92 2.45 12.53
CA LYS A 775 29.38 3.63 13.24
C LYS A 775 30.33 4.12 14.33
N LEU A 776 30.90 3.21 15.17
CA LEU A 776 31.87 3.55 16.21
C LEU A 776 33.14 4.14 15.62
N GLN A 777 33.62 3.64 14.49
CA GLN A 777 34.80 4.19 13.83
C GLN A 777 34.56 5.63 13.37
N PHE A 778 33.37 5.95 12.85
CA PHE A 778 33.02 7.31 12.50
C PHE A 778 32.85 8.20 13.72
N LEU A 779 32.13 7.74 14.75
CA LEU A 779 31.94 8.48 16.01
C LEU A 779 33.27 8.89 16.63
N HIS A 780 34.26 8.01 16.61
CA HIS A 780 35.58 8.24 17.22
C HIS A 780 36.63 8.76 16.22
N SER A 781 36.26 9.18 15.02
CA SER A 781 37.19 9.65 13.98
C SER A 781 37.89 10.96 14.32
N GLY A 782 37.34 11.77 15.22
CA GLY A 782 37.89 13.09 15.59
C GLY A 782 37.78 14.13 14.46
N THR A 783 37.03 13.82 13.39
CA THR A 783 36.79 14.70 12.24
C THR A 783 35.33 15.17 12.20
N GLU A 784 34.96 15.98 11.22
CA GLU A 784 33.57 16.35 11.01
C GLU A 784 32.67 15.11 10.79
N LEU A 785 33.21 14.03 10.27
CA LEU A 785 32.50 12.77 10.07
C LEU A 785 32.07 12.09 11.37
N SER A 786 32.56 12.54 12.54
CA SER A 786 32.10 12.06 13.85
C SER A 786 30.65 12.43 14.16
N GLN A 787 30.09 13.43 13.46
CA GLN A 787 28.70 13.86 13.64
C GLN A 787 27.73 12.79 13.17
N PRO A 788 26.68 12.44 13.95
CA PRO A 788 25.73 11.38 13.62
C PRO A 788 24.98 11.58 12.31
N ARG A 789 24.81 12.79 11.82
CA ARG A 789 24.17 13.08 10.54
C ARG A 789 24.80 12.32 9.35
N TYR A 790 26.07 11.92 9.45
CA TYR A 790 26.79 11.23 8.39
C TYR A 790 26.70 9.70 8.46
N TRP A 791 26.38 9.12 9.64
CA TRP A 791 26.43 7.67 9.83
C TRP A 791 25.23 7.09 10.58
N ALA A 792 24.51 7.86 11.39
CA ALA A 792 23.39 7.33 12.16
C ALA A 792 22.15 7.09 11.29
N ALA A 793 22.12 7.65 10.06
CA ALA A 793 21.07 7.38 9.08
C ALA A 793 20.97 5.91 8.69
N PHE A 794 22.09 5.17 8.67
CA PHE A 794 22.11 3.79 8.20
C PHE A 794 21.49 2.85 9.23
N VAL A 795 20.41 2.18 8.85
CA VAL A 795 19.65 1.25 9.68
C VAL A 795 19.56 -0.13 9.04
N LEU A 796 19.79 -1.16 9.84
CA LEU A 796 19.71 -2.56 9.41
C LEU A 796 18.34 -3.12 9.79
N ASN A 797 17.57 -3.50 8.80
CA ASN A 797 16.27 -4.13 8.96
C ASN A 797 16.37 -5.63 8.71
N GLY A 798 15.72 -6.47 9.55
CA GLY A 798 15.69 -7.92 9.37
C GLY A 798 16.67 -8.68 10.25
N GLU A 799 17.26 -9.76 9.75
CA GLU A 799 18.19 -10.63 10.48
C GLU A 799 19.60 -10.01 10.51
N GLY A 800 20.09 -9.65 11.67
CA GLY A 800 21.39 -8.97 11.87
C GLY A 800 22.48 -9.84 12.52
N SER A 801 22.11 -10.89 13.25
CA SER A 801 23.01 -11.65 14.11
C SER A 801 23.95 -12.60 13.36
N GLN A 802 23.57 -13.01 12.13
CA GLN A 802 24.35 -13.95 11.36
C GLN A 802 25.34 -13.24 10.43
N PRO A 803 26.57 -13.72 10.29
CA PRO A 803 27.50 -13.26 9.26
C PRO A 803 27.02 -13.68 7.87
N VAL A 804 27.56 -13.05 6.85
CA VAL A 804 27.35 -13.52 5.48
C VAL A 804 28.12 -14.82 5.22
N PRO A 805 27.66 -15.70 4.30
CA PRO A 805 28.34 -16.96 3.97
C PRO A 805 29.80 -16.73 3.59
N ARG A 806 30.70 -17.57 4.12
CA ARG A 806 32.11 -17.56 3.72
C ARG A 806 32.27 -18.28 2.40
N PHE A 807 32.90 -17.62 1.43
CA PHE A 807 33.17 -18.23 0.14
C PHE A 807 34.47 -19.01 0.19
N ILE A 808 34.43 -20.25 -0.27
CA ILE A 808 35.62 -21.10 -0.38
C ILE A 808 36.46 -20.62 -1.57
N PRO A 809 37.74 -20.25 -1.36
CA PRO A 809 38.65 -19.92 -2.47
C PRO A 809 38.84 -21.09 -3.43
N TRP A 810 38.93 -20.81 -4.74
CA TRP A 810 39.18 -21.83 -5.77
C TRP A 810 40.38 -22.73 -5.47
N GLN A 811 41.42 -22.15 -4.87
CA GLN A 811 42.63 -22.86 -4.50
C GLN A 811 42.38 -24.04 -3.54
N LEU A 812 41.43 -23.86 -2.58
CA LEU A 812 41.07 -24.93 -1.64
C LEU A 812 40.22 -26.03 -2.26
N LEU A 813 39.49 -25.74 -3.36
CA LEU A 813 38.74 -26.74 -4.10
C LEU A 813 39.60 -27.57 -5.05
N ILE A 814 40.72 -27.01 -5.53
CA ILE A 814 41.62 -27.67 -6.46
C ILE A 814 42.71 -28.44 -5.70
N MET A 815 43.12 -28.01 -4.49
CA MET A 815 44.14 -28.69 -3.69
C MET A 815 43.90 -30.19 -3.43
N PRO A 816 42.70 -30.70 -3.17
CA PRO A 816 42.50 -32.13 -2.97
C PRO A 816 42.67 -32.96 -4.27
N VAL A 817 42.54 -32.38 -5.46
CA VAL A 817 42.63 -33.10 -6.74
C VAL A 817 44.02 -33.72 -6.98
N PRO A 818 45.12 -32.97 -6.89
CA PRO A 818 46.47 -33.55 -7.01
C PRO A 818 46.78 -34.53 -5.85
N PHE A 819 46.30 -34.28 -4.64
CA PHE A 819 46.45 -35.18 -3.51
C PHE A 819 45.70 -36.49 -3.76
N LEU A 820 44.46 -36.43 -4.22
CA LEU A 820 43.67 -37.62 -4.57
C LEU A 820 44.28 -38.38 -5.73
N ALA A 821 44.75 -37.66 -6.75
CA ALA A 821 45.48 -38.26 -7.90
C ALA A 821 46.77 -38.95 -7.43
N PHE A 822 47.50 -38.31 -6.47
CA PHE A 822 48.71 -38.89 -5.89
C PHE A 822 48.39 -40.17 -5.03
N VAL A 823 47.36 -40.11 -4.23
CA VAL A 823 46.90 -41.29 -3.46
C VAL A 823 46.40 -42.40 -4.36
N LEU A 824 45.67 -42.12 -5.40
CA LEU A 824 45.25 -43.08 -6.42
C LEU A 824 46.48 -43.65 -7.19
N PHE A 825 47.43 -42.82 -7.56
CA PHE A 825 48.68 -43.25 -8.20
C PHE A 825 49.48 -44.22 -7.29
N LEU A 826 49.66 -43.87 -5.99
CA LEU A 826 50.28 -44.73 -4.99
C LEU A 826 49.51 -46.05 -4.81
N PHE A 827 48.18 -46.01 -4.76
CA PHE A 827 47.33 -47.19 -4.66
C PHE A 827 47.46 -48.13 -5.87
N PHE A 828 47.47 -47.56 -7.10
CA PHE A 828 47.67 -48.35 -8.31
C PHE A 828 49.10 -48.89 -8.42
N ARG A 829 50.12 -48.13 -7.97
CA ARG A 829 51.53 -48.55 -7.94
C ARG A 829 51.72 -49.70 -6.94
N LEU A 830 51.12 -49.60 -5.77
CA LEU A 830 51.18 -50.67 -4.75
C LEU A 830 50.40 -51.91 -5.20
N ARG A 831 49.27 -51.75 -5.87
CA ARG A 831 48.52 -52.89 -6.48
C ARG A 831 49.33 -53.58 -7.59
N ARG A 832 50.01 -52.81 -8.45
CA ARG A 832 50.90 -53.37 -9.50
C ARG A 832 52.08 -54.13 -8.87
N LYS A 833 52.70 -53.60 -7.82
CA LYS A 833 53.75 -54.33 -7.11
C LYS A 833 53.25 -55.61 -6.44
N LYS A 834 52.06 -55.65 -5.85
CA LYS A 834 51.48 -56.86 -5.27
C LYS A 834 51.10 -57.89 -6.37
N ARG A 835 50.69 -57.47 -7.57
CA ARG A 835 50.44 -58.36 -8.69
C ARG A 835 51.73 -58.97 -9.28
N ALA A 836 52.82 -58.12 -9.37
CA ALA A 836 54.10 -58.60 -9.82
C ALA A 836 54.75 -59.60 -8.82
N ALA A 837 54.56 -59.40 -7.53
CA ALA A 837 55.05 -60.32 -6.46
C ALA A 837 54.23 -61.61 -6.33
N ARG A 838 52.99 -61.68 -6.89
CA ARG A 838 52.20 -62.91 -6.94
C ARG A 838 52.43 -63.70 -8.25
N GLY A 839 53.02 -63.08 -9.29
CA GLY A 839 53.38 -63.75 -10.54
C GLY A 839 54.73 -64.50 -10.51
N THR A 840 55.56 -64.27 -9.49
CA THR A 840 56.88 -64.93 -9.33
C THR A 840 56.87 -66.05 -8.28
N ALA A 841 55.69 -66.47 -7.78
CA ALA A 841 55.53 -67.58 -6.80
C ALA A 841 54.82 -68.83 -7.37
N SER A 842 54.74 -68.87 -8.73
CA SER A 842 54.16 -70.03 -9.48
C SER A 842 55.04 -70.39 -10.66
N ASP A 843 56.34 -70.63 -10.42
CA ASP A 843 57.23 -71.45 -11.27
C ASP A 843 58.09 -72.36 -10.36
#